data_564721aa8b6c4142bbf2c562038436d8
#
_entry.id   564721aa8b6c4142bbf2c562038436d8
#
_cell.length_a   1.000
_cell.length_b   1.000
_cell.length_c   1.000
_cell.angle_alpha   90.00
_cell.angle_beta   90.00
_cell.angle_gamma   90.00
#
_symmetry.space_group_name_H-M   'P 1'
#
loop_
_entity.id
_entity.type
_entity.pdbx_description
1 polymer ?
#
loop_
_entity_poly.entity_id
_entity_poly.type
_entity_poly.pdbx_seq_one_letter_code
_entity_poly.pdbx_strand_id
1 'polypeptide(L)'
;MRILFLLACLCAGTLAAAVKPGENIIVNGRFEADQTDVPPYWTLPVGSGVGETLFFRPSGGPKGIPCVRMCGQEDGSASKGVTFRQYGLSLAPGGRYRLSAMVRTEGLRAKAATVLVGNQGWRQSAGLDALPADSDWTLRTKEFTMFESGDGQYFLAVRTANLQGTVEIADVKLEALDEKALAGTRPSAAWANAKKVRLVPWSPRLHEIAAERRELTFRTFGELPKGSVAVLAVDGKESRRTIEGELVTLPLPEGAKDEGFLDVRVVGPADGSSLMEDRHHYAVKANLPQKTTGRRLNNFVVEIANTRAEEGKVLRFKLAHDGWVYAAVREGAARLLLDEREVVTAETARGETFRRLAAGPHTVALAGGSARVVVRSIAATFNYPACANSAIRQMRPYDWDFFRKYVEPAVCVQNGGQIPADKLAEFRARGGYWLANLTTSRLKDDDDLFNRLQTAQGLSNPAYDGVTCDEQGFGSPVDIERYLVGLKKFNARYEGDRDVFTWIVGKPAAAGTDHEFIASTVNGSRGHAMLMYEIYCRTKENEEIAKSYIRDYMVDAVKRTNAWYPDAARSVGVALGNFTQVPLISLVHHPEVDYKYYLDLQLNIAANDPEMKGLGCIGYWGSYYGDEEMYRWSMALLRHYAVEGRTEMLSERYGYRYRPGLLANGDFRGSLEGWSAAGEAKTDRIRNFGASAERRWGSADELGDTFAVLAPGASVSQVVKGLVPGRRYTLQLVGFDAEKARAKDPSLAGELPLEVRLGAAAERDAKLSWVYSDRRKNRKRDDCVRVTVHHVVFTTRASELALTLASTAKDPTFRLGVNGVCLNPYFE
;
A
#
# COMPACT_ATOMS: atom_id res chain seq x y z
N MET A 1 59.91 -12.69 -22.32
CA MET A 1 59.99 -12.05 -20.99
C MET A 1 58.68 -11.28 -20.82
N ARG A 2 57.62 -11.95 -20.30
CA ARG A 2 56.32 -11.36 -20.07
C ARG A 2 56.17 -11.19 -18.58
N ILE A 3 56.07 -9.92 -18.15
CA ILE A 3 55.85 -9.55 -16.76
C ILE A 3 54.36 -9.66 -16.49
N LEU A 4 53.98 -10.61 -15.63
CA LEU A 4 52.64 -10.73 -15.06
C LEU A 4 52.50 -9.64 -14.00
N PHE A 5 51.63 -8.65 -14.26
CA PHE A 5 51.09 -7.78 -13.22
C PHE A 5 49.87 -8.49 -12.60
N LEU A 6 50.06 -9.04 -11.41
CA LEU A 6 48.95 -9.42 -10.53
C LEU A 6 48.35 -8.12 -9.94
N LEU A 7 47.23 -7.66 -10.49
CA LEU A 7 46.37 -6.70 -9.79
C LEU A 7 45.61 -7.49 -8.72
N ALA A 8 46.03 -7.37 -7.49
CA ALA A 8 45.21 -7.73 -6.34
C ALA A 8 44.05 -6.71 -6.27
N CYS A 9 42.86 -7.09 -6.75
CA CYS A 9 41.62 -6.42 -6.39
C CYS A 9 41.42 -6.64 -4.88
N LEU A 10 41.89 -5.70 -4.08
CA LEU A 10 41.37 -5.50 -2.73
C LEU A 10 39.90 -5.08 -2.88
N CYS A 11 38.99 -6.06 -2.79
CA CYS A 11 37.63 -5.80 -2.40
C CYS A 11 37.69 -5.17 -0.99
N ALA A 12 37.66 -3.85 -0.92
CA ALA A 12 37.33 -3.13 0.30
C ALA A 12 35.86 -3.39 0.61
N GLY A 13 35.55 -4.63 1.02
CA GLY A 13 34.37 -4.88 1.80
C GLY A 13 34.51 -4.00 3.03
N THR A 14 33.66 -3.00 3.17
CA THR A 14 33.51 -2.26 4.42
C THR A 14 33.39 -3.29 5.53
N LEU A 15 34.47 -3.46 6.32
CA LEU A 15 34.45 -4.24 7.55
C LEU A 15 33.40 -3.56 8.42
N ALA A 16 32.19 -4.14 8.46
CA ALA A 16 31.16 -3.71 9.39
C ALA A 16 31.80 -3.68 10.77
N ALA A 17 31.77 -2.54 11.44
CA ALA A 17 32.38 -2.37 12.73
C ALA A 17 31.90 -3.49 13.67
N ALA A 18 32.83 -4.20 14.29
CA ALA A 18 32.50 -5.26 15.23
C ALA A 18 31.73 -4.67 16.42
N VAL A 19 30.72 -5.38 16.91
CA VAL A 19 29.99 -5.01 18.10
C VAL A 19 30.93 -5.02 19.30
N LYS A 20 30.93 -3.95 20.11
CA LYS A 20 31.78 -3.83 21.30
C LYS A 20 31.13 -4.46 22.52
N PRO A 21 31.91 -4.95 23.51
CA PRO A 21 31.37 -5.38 24.78
C PRO A 21 30.47 -4.31 25.44
N GLY A 22 29.28 -4.67 25.88
CA GLY A 22 28.31 -3.76 26.50
C GLY A 22 27.57 -2.84 25.52
N GLU A 23 27.82 -2.95 24.22
CA GLU A 23 27.08 -2.17 23.22
C GLU A 23 25.69 -2.78 22.97
N ASN A 24 24.65 -1.93 22.93
CA ASN A 24 23.32 -2.36 22.59
C ASN A 24 23.22 -2.67 21.09
N ILE A 25 22.89 -3.91 20.75
CA ILE A 25 22.70 -4.37 19.37
C ILE A 25 21.38 -3.83 18.76
N ILE A 26 20.44 -3.43 19.63
CA ILE A 26 19.11 -2.92 19.22
C ILE A 26 19.17 -1.42 18.96
N VAL A 27 18.67 -1.01 17.80
CA VAL A 27 18.53 0.41 17.47
C VAL A 27 17.30 0.97 18.15
N ASN A 28 17.43 2.17 18.71
CA ASN A 28 16.31 2.86 19.35
C ASN A 28 15.54 1.99 20.38
N GLY A 29 16.27 1.26 21.24
CA GLY A 29 15.66 0.48 22.31
C GLY A 29 15.00 1.32 23.40
N ARG A 30 15.19 2.64 23.38
CA ARG A 30 14.51 3.60 24.25
C ARG A 30 13.19 4.11 23.72
N PHE A 31 12.79 3.70 22.52
CA PHE A 31 11.55 4.13 21.86
C PHE A 31 11.45 5.65 21.67
N GLU A 32 12.57 6.32 21.45
CA GLU A 32 12.59 7.76 21.15
C GLU A 32 11.83 7.98 19.84
N ALA A 33 10.74 8.75 19.92
CA ALA A 33 9.96 9.09 18.74
C ALA A 33 10.67 10.19 17.93
N ASP A 34 10.50 10.14 16.63
CA ASP A 34 10.82 11.26 15.75
C ASP A 34 9.58 12.19 15.60
N GLN A 35 9.31 12.70 14.41
CA GLN A 35 8.13 13.55 14.11
C GLN A 35 6.83 12.74 13.98
N THR A 36 6.91 11.44 14.11
CA THR A 36 5.76 10.53 14.13
C THR A 36 5.60 9.98 15.54
N ASP A 37 4.39 9.60 15.90
CA ASP A 37 4.12 9.02 17.22
C ASP A 37 4.67 7.60 17.38
N VAL A 38 5.44 7.09 16.39
CA VAL A 38 6.00 5.74 16.38
C VAL A 38 7.53 5.81 16.31
N PRO A 39 8.24 5.09 17.20
CA PRO A 39 9.69 5.07 17.22
C PRO A 39 10.26 4.53 15.90
N PRO A 40 11.22 5.21 15.26
CA PRO A 40 11.91 4.68 14.09
C PRO A 40 12.62 3.37 14.40
N TYR A 41 12.81 2.55 13.36
CA TYR A 41 13.39 1.19 13.37
C TYR A 41 12.49 0.10 13.98
N TRP A 42 11.29 0.42 14.46
CA TRP A 42 10.34 -0.56 14.96
C TRP A 42 9.18 -0.74 13.95
N THR A 43 9.03 -1.96 13.45
CA THR A 43 7.99 -2.29 12.47
C THR A 43 6.72 -2.74 13.18
N LEU A 44 5.64 -2.01 12.97
CA LEU A 44 4.30 -2.33 13.44
C LEU A 44 3.54 -3.15 12.41
N PRO A 45 2.80 -4.19 12.81
CA PRO A 45 1.84 -4.83 11.92
C PRO A 45 0.68 -3.86 11.63
N VAL A 46 0.11 -3.97 10.44
CA VAL A 46 -1.10 -3.23 10.05
C VAL A 46 -2.27 -3.62 10.97
N GLY A 47 -3.03 -2.63 11.42
CA GLY A 47 -4.14 -2.85 12.36
C GLY A 47 -3.67 -3.27 13.75
N SER A 48 -2.54 -2.74 14.20
CA SER A 48 -1.94 -3.04 15.49
C SER A 48 -2.66 -2.41 16.69
N GLY A 49 -3.72 -1.64 16.47
CA GLY A 49 -4.44 -0.93 17.53
C GLY A 49 -3.64 0.21 18.17
N VAL A 50 -2.76 0.84 17.39
CA VAL A 50 -2.05 2.05 17.84
C VAL A 50 -3.06 3.15 18.14
N GLY A 51 -2.98 3.72 19.34
CA GLY A 51 -3.94 4.71 19.84
C GLY A 51 -5.18 4.09 20.51
N GLU A 52 -5.39 2.76 20.40
CA GLU A 52 -6.47 2.04 21.10
C GLU A 52 -5.90 1.17 22.23
N THR A 53 -4.93 0.31 21.90
CA THR A 53 -4.32 -0.64 22.83
C THR A 53 -2.81 -0.57 22.89
N LEU A 54 -2.18 0.22 22.02
CA LEU A 54 -0.75 0.45 21.93
C LEU A 54 -0.46 1.95 21.89
N PHE A 55 0.31 2.44 22.86
CA PHE A 55 0.66 3.84 22.99
C PHE A 55 2.18 4.01 23.12
N PHE A 56 2.78 4.87 22.34
CA PHE A 56 4.14 5.35 22.54
C PHE A 56 4.11 6.62 23.40
N ARG A 57 4.74 6.56 24.55
CA ARG A 57 4.71 7.63 25.56
C ARG A 57 6.08 8.27 25.67
N PRO A 58 6.26 9.54 25.28
CA PRO A 58 7.58 10.19 25.22
C PRO A 58 8.27 10.37 26.59
N SER A 59 7.51 10.29 27.68
CA SER A 59 8.05 10.51 29.04
C SER A 59 7.40 9.60 30.08
N GLY A 60 6.77 8.49 29.67
CA GLY A 60 6.04 7.58 30.57
C GLY A 60 6.91 6.57 31.32
N GLY A 61 8.14 6.37 30.89
CA GLY A 61 9.08 5.40 31.44
C GLY A 61 9.81 5.84 32.70
N PRO A 62 10.70 4.99 33.28
CA PRO A 62 11.44 5.31 34.48
C PRO A 62 12.35 6.54 34.25
N LYS A 63 12.38 7.43 35.25
CA LYS A 63 13.13 8.70 35.18
C LYS A 63 12.74 9.60 33.98
N GLY A 64 11.50 9.46 33.46
CA GLY A 64 11.00 10.27 32.37
C GLY A 64 11.48 9.89 30.96
N ILE A 65 12.09 8.72 30.77
CA ILE A 65 12.42 8.26 29.42
C ILE A 65 11.18 7.79 28.66
N PRO A 66 11.24 7.70 27.33
CA PRO A 66 10.15 7.15 26.54
C PRO A 66 9.84 5.68 26.90
N CYS A 67 8.58 5.28 26.71
CA CYS A 67 8.15 3.90 26.87
C CYS A 67 7.03 3.55 25.91
N VAL A 68 6.80 2.26 25.77
CA VAL A 68 5.64 1.68 25.09
C VAL A 68 4.68 1.18 26.14
N ARG A 69 3.41 1.58 26.05
CA ARG A 69 2.30 1.08 26.84
C ARG A 69 1.37 0.23 25.98
N MET A 70 1.06 -0.97 26.42
CA MET A 70 0.05 -1.83 25.82
C MET A 70 -1.00 -2.18 26.89
N CYS A 71 -2.29 -2.16 26.52
CA CYS A 71 -3.40 -2.41 27.44
C CYS A 71 -4.48 -3.29 26.83
N GLY A 72 -5.34 -3.86 27.68
CA GLY A 72 -6.60 -4.47 27.28
C GLY A 72 -7.57 -3.45 26.71
N GLN A 73 -8.78 -3.90 26.33
CA GLN A 73 -9.83 -3.01 25.85
C GLN A 73 -10.40 -2.17 27.01
N GLU A 74 -10.98 -1.01 26.70
CA GLU A 74 -11.57 -0.12 27.71
C GLU A 74 -12.75 -0.76 28.48
N ASP A 75 -13.47 -1.71 27.85
CA ASP A 75 -14.56 -2.46 28.47
C ASP A 75 -14.07 -3.59 29.41
N GLY A 76 -12.75 -3.70 29.63
CA GLY A 76 -12.11 -4.73 30.44
C GLY A 76 -11.92 -6.06 29.73
N SER A 77 -12.33 -6.20 28.47
CA SER A 77 -12.08 -7.40 27.69
C SER A 77 -10.61 -7.51 27.26
N ALA A 78 -10.19 -8.69 26.85
CA ALA A 78 -8.83 -8.91 26.36
C ALA A 78 -8.64 -8.32 24.97
N SER A 79 -7.61 -7.50 24.78
CA SER A 79 -7.15 -7.11 23.45
C SER A 79 -6.53 -8.31 22.73
N LYS A 80 -6.64 -8.38 21.40
CA LYS A 80 -5.97 -9.41 20.58
C LYS A 80 -4.46 -9.43 20.79
N GLY A 81 -3.91 -8.32 21.26
CA GLY A 81 -2.50 -8.12 21.48
C GLY A 81 -1.77 -7.58 20.26
N VAL A 82 -0.57 -7.11 20.52
CA VAL A 82 0.28 -6.45 19.54
C VAL A 82 1.65 -7.10 19.50
N THR A 83 2.25 -7.16 18.34
CA THR A 83 3.65 -7.56 18.18
C THR A 83 4.34 -6.55 17.26
N PHE A 84 5.31 -5.80 17.77
CA PHE A 84 6.16 -4.97 16.97
C PHE A 84 7.62 -5.41 17.08
N ARG A 85 8.40 -5.18 16.03
CA ARG A 85 9.66 -5.90 15.82
C ARG A 85 10.74 -5.01 15.24
N GLN A 86 11.96 -5.41 15.54
CA GLN A 86 13.15 -5.01 14.80
C GLN A 86 13.74 -6.26 14.12
N TYR A 87 13.81 -6.22 12.79
CA TYR A 87 14.25 -7.34 11.96
C TYR A 87 15.74 -7.25 11.59
N GLY A 88 16.23 -8.32 10.97
CA GLY A 88 17.54 -8.35 10.34
C GLY A 88 18.71 -8.43 11.33
N LEU A 89 18.47 -8.94 12.54
CA LEU A 89 19.55 -9.21 13.48
C LEU A 89 20.35 -10.43 13.00
N SER A 90 21.66 -10.28 12.87
CA SER A 90 22.59 -11.38 12.57
C SER A 90 23.37 -11.72 13.84
N LEU A 91 22.92 -12.73 14.57
CA LEU A 91 23.47 -13.14 15.85
C LEU A 91 24.23 -14.47 15.73
N ALA A 92 25.24 -14.68 16.55
CA ALA A 92 26.09 -15.89 16.53
C ALA A 92 25.37 -17.09 17.17
N PRO A 93 25.01 -18.15 16.47
CA PRO A 93 24.51 -19.38 17.10
C PRO A 93 25.51 -19.93 18.09
N GLY A 94 25.02 -20.34 19.28
CA GLY A 94 25.86 -20.81 20.38
C GLY A 94 26.64 -19.73 21.12
N GLY A 95 26.55 -18.46 20.75
CA GLY A 95 27.05 -17.31 21.52
C GLY A 95 26.11 -16.95 22.65
N ARG A 96 26.63 -16.37 23.72
CA ARG A 96 25.84 -15.95 24.88
C ARG A 96 25.43 -14.49 24.77
N TYR A 97 24.16 -14.22 25.07
CA TYR A 97 23.58 -12.88 25.00
C TYR A 97 22.79 -12.54 26.27
N ARG A 98 22.66 -11.26 26.56
CA ARG A 98 21.78 -10.72 27.59
C ARG A 98 20.72 -9.84 26.95
N LEU A 99 19.46 -10.22 27.13
CA LEU A 99 18.30 -9.39 26.84
C LEU A 99 17.86 -8.71 28.14
N SER A 100 17.66 -7.40 28.11
CA SER A 100 17.11 -6.66 29.26
C SER A 100 16.10 -5.61 28.82
N ALA A 101 15.14 -5.30 29.69
CA ALA A 101 14.18 -4.22 29.53
C ALA A 101 13.67 -3.75 30.88
N MET A 102 13.34 -2.46 31.00
CA MET A 102 12.55 -1.94 32.09
C MET A 102 11.08 -2.27 31.84
N VAL A 103 10.40 -2.86 32.81
CA VAL A 103 9.01 -3.33 32.68
C VAL A 103 8.20 -2.86 33.87
N ARG A 104 6.96 -2.39 33.63
CA ARG A 104 5.91 -2.11 34.61
C ARG A 104 4.64 -2.82 34.21
N THR A 105 3.91 -3.38 35.16
CA THR A 105 2.66 -4.10 34.91
C THR A 105 1.58 -3.70 35.91
N GLU A 106 0.33 -3.72 35.48
CA GLU A 106 -0.84 -3.41 36.31
C GLU A 106 -2.00 -4.32 35.87
N GLY A 107 -2.44 -5.19 36.76
CA GLY A 107 -3.53 -6.16 36.53
C GLY A 107 -3.28 -7.07 35.34
N LEU A 108 -2.00 -7.35 35.01
CA LEU A 108 -1.62 -8.08 33.81
C LEU A 108 -2.13 -9.49 33.80
N ARG A 109 -2.97 -9.83 32.81
CA ARG A 109 -3.36 -11.19 32.43
C ARG A 109 -3.22 -11.30 30.92
N ALA A 110 -2.39 -12.22 30.46
CA ALA A 110 -2.15 -12.37 29.04
C ALA A 110 -1.76 -13.81 28.68
N LYS A 111 -2.09 -14.24 27.46
CA LYS A 111 -1.55 -15.49 26.90
C LYS A 111 -0.06 -15.35 26.58
N ALA A 112 0.37 -14.13 26.22
CA ALA A 112 1.77 -13.74 26.08
C ALA A 112 1.91 -12.25 26.40
N ALA A 113 2.95 -11.90 27.19
CA ALA A 113 3.46 -10.56 27.36
C ALA A 113 4.97 -10.66 27.60
N THR A 114 5.79 -10.29 26.64
CA THR A 114 7.24 -10.50 26.71
C THR A 114 8.01 -9.66 25.70
N VAL A 115 9.30 -9.45 26.00
CA VAL A 115 10.31 -9.05 25.01
C VAL A 115 11.13 -10.30 24.69
N LEU A 116 11.33 -10.60 23.42
CA LEU A 116 12.02 -11.82 23.00
C LEU A 116 12.85 -11.62 21.72
N VAL A 117 13.86 -12.45 21.55
CA VAL A 117 14.56 -12.70 20.28
C VAL A 117 14.01 -13.99 19.69
N GLY A 118 13.65 -13.96 18.41
CA GLY A 118 13.12 -15.13 17.68
C GLY A 118 13.76 -15.28 16.31
N ASN A 119 13.62 -16.48 15.74
CA ASN A 119 14.01 -16.73 14.35
C ASN A 119 12.83 -16.55 13.39
N GLN A 120 13.12 -16.44 12.11
CA GLN A 120 12.11 -16.35 11.07
C GLN A 120 11.18 -17.58 11.15
N GLY A 121 9.87 -17.33 11.12
CA GLY A 121 8.85 -18.36 11.26
C GLY A 121 8.49 -18.75 12.70
N TRP A 122 9.05 -18.10 13.71
CA TRP A 122 8.72 -18.30 15.12
C TRP A 122 8.94 -19.73 15.66
N ARG A 123 9.88 -20.46 15.07
CA ARG A 123 10.16 -21.85 15.47
C ARG A 123 10.87 -21.94 16.81
N GLN A 124 11.74 -20.97 17.10
CA GLN A 124 12.49 -20.86 18.35
C GLN A 124 12.51 -19.41 18.80
N SER A 125 12.51 -19.20 20.08
CA SER A 125 12.64 -17.86 20.69
C SER A 125 13.24 -17.96 22.07
N ALA A 126 13.95 -16.90 22.48
CA ALA A 126 14.42 -16.68 23.84
C ALA A 126 13.92 -15.29 24.30
N GLY A 127 13.25 -15.23 25.42
CA GLY A 127 12.64 -13.98 25.90
C GLY A 127 12.72 -13.83 27.40
N LEU A 128 12.30 -12.67 27.88
CA LEU A 128 12.14 -12.41 29.31
C LEU A 128 11.16 -13.44 29.93
N ASP A 129 11.43 -13.83 31.15
CA ASP A 129 10.56 -14.74 31.89
C ASP A 129 9.16 -14.13 32.10
N ALA A 130 8.20 -14.94 32.50
CA ALA A 130 6.83 -14.51 32.73
C ALA A 130 6.77 -13.26 33.63
N LEU A 131 6.02 -12.26 33.15
CA LEU A 131 5.86 -10.98 33.84
C LEU A 131 4.84 -11.15 34.96
N PRO A 132 5.02 -10.54 36.16
CA PRO A 132 4.05 -10.58 37.26
C PRO A 132 2.78 -9.81 36.86
N ALA A 133 1.68 -10.07 37.57
CA ALA A 133 0.43 -9.35 37.37
C ALA A 133 0.57 -7.86 37.67
N ASP A 134 1.30 -7.52 38.73
CA ASP A 134 1.55 -6.16 39.19
C ASP A 134 3.03 -5.97 39.50
N SER A 135 3.64 -4.95 38.98
CA SER A 135 5.00 -4.51 39.35
C SER A 135 5.21 -3.05 39.00
N ASP A 136 5.93 -2.35 39.84
CA ASP A 136 6.51 -1.07 39.46
C ASP A 136 7.69 -1.25 38.49
N TRP A 137 8.22 -0.17 37.95
CA TRP A 137 9.34 -0.21 37.01
C TRP A 137 10.51 -1.04 37.53
N THR A 138 10.69 -2.21 36.95
CA THR A 138 11.70 -3.20 37.34
C THR A 138 12.53 -3.60 36.13
N LEU A 139 13.86 -3.64 36.32
CA LEU A 139 14.75 -4.20 35.30
C LEU A 139 14.56 -5.72 35.24
N ARG A 140 14.12 -6.23 34.10
CA ARG A 140 14.07 -7.64 33.78
C ARG A 140 15.23 -7.99 32.86
N THR A 141 15.87 -9.12 33.17
CA THR A 141 17.07 -9.56 32.43
C THR A 141 17.01 -11.06 32.23
N LYS A 142 17.42 -11.50 31.03
CA LYS A 142 17.58 -12.90 30.68
C LYS A 142 18.88 -13.11 29.90
N GLU A 143 19.73 -13.97 30.44
CA GLU A 143 20.88 -14.50 29.71
C GLU A 143 20.50 -15.82 29.03
N PHE A 144 20.94 -16.00 27.80
CA PHE A 144 20.66 -17.19 27.01
C PHE A 144 21.75 -17.45 25.98
N THR A 145 21.84 -18.71 25.54
CA THR A 145 22.67 -19.09 24.40
C THR A 145 21.81 -19.03 23.14
N MET A 146 22.36 -18.41 22.08
CA MET A 146 21.62 -18.25 20.82
C MET A 146 21.42 -19.62 20.15
N PHE A 147 20.17 -19.86 19.75
CA PHE A 147 19.79 -21.04 18.99
C PHE A 147 20.11 -20.89 17.51
N GLU A 148 20.12 -22.01 16.77
CA GLU A 148 20.30 -22.01 15.33
C GLU A 148 19.12 -21.38 14.60
N SER A 149 19.41 -20.61 13.54
CA SER A 149 18.43 -20.15 12.57
C SER A 149 18.83 -20.63 11.20
N GLY A 150 17.92 -21.28 10.48
CA GLY A 150 18.22 -21.88 9.18
C GLY A 150 18.63 -20.88 8.10
N ASP A 151 18.28 -19.59 8.28
CA ASP A 151 18.63 -18.48 7.39
C ASP A 151 19.62 -17.48 8.03
N GLY A 152 20.10 -17.77 9.26
CA GLY A 152 20.99 -16.89 10.02
C GLY A 152 20.38 -15.56 10.45
N GLN A 153 19.05 -15.37 10.27
CA GLN A 153 18.35 -14.13 10.57
C GLN A 153 17.49 -14.25 11.83
N TYR A 154 17.55 -13.23 12.64
CA TYR A 154 16.77 -13.12 13.87
C TYR A 154 15.99 -11.79 13.88
N PHE A 155 15.03 -11.72 14.77
CA PHE A 155 14.33 -10.48 15.10
C PHE A 155 14.22 -10.32 16.62
N LEU A 156 14.17 -9.07 17.08
CA LEU A 156 13.70 -8.77 18.43
C LEU A 156 12.23 -8.33 18.34
N ALA A 157 11.39 -8.84 19.24
CA ALA A 157 9.98 -8.51 19.29
C ALA A 157 9.56 -8.10 20.71
N VAL A 158 8.71 -7.07 20.80
CA VAL A 158 7.84 -6.83 21.93
C VAL A 158 6.47 -7.38 21.55
N ARG A 159 5.95 -8.33 22.35
CA ARG A 159 4.75 -9.09 22.00
C ARG A 159 3.80 -9.18 23.18
N THR A 160 2.52 -8.92 22.87
CA THR A 160 1.38 -9.28 23.73
C THR A 160 0.37 -10.11 22.96
N ALA A 161 -0.41 -10.94 23.65
CA ALA A 161 -1.53 -11.69 23.08
C ALA A 161 -2.59 -11.94 24.15
N ASN A 162 -3.86 -11.73 23.84
CA ASN A 162 -5.00 -11.83 24.75
C ASN A 162 -4.71 -11.06 26.06
N LEU A 163 -4.40 -9.76 25.89
CA LEU A 163 -3.96 -8.89 26.98
C LEU A 163 -5.16 -8.29 27.71
N GLN A 164 -5.20 -8.45 29.00
CA GLN A 164 -6.00 -7.67 29.97
C GLN A 164 -5.05 -6.96 30.93
N GLY A 165 -5.47 -5.83 31.49
CA GLY A 165 -4.59 -4.97 32.26
C GLY A 165 -3.58 -4.23 31.40
N THR A 166 -2.45 -3.86 31.97
CA THR A 166 -1.44 -3.03 31.30
C THR A 166 -0.04 -3.60 31.44
N VAL A 167 0.76 -3.48 30.37
CA VAL A 167 2.21 -3.67 30.40
C VAL A 167 2.89 -2.47 29.72
N GLU A 168 3.88 -1.93 30.38
CA GLU A 168 4.74 -0.86 29.89
C GLU A 168 6.19 -1.33 29.80
N ILE A 169 6.87 -0.98 28.72
CA ILE A 169 8.24 -1.42 28.42
C ILE A 169 9.07 -0.24 28.00
N ALA A 170 10.29 -0.15 28.54
CA ALA A 170 11.27 0.89 28.23
C ALA A 170 12.70 0.31 28.22
N ASP A 171 13.63 1.03 27.63
CA ASP A 171 15.09 0.77 27.62
C ASP A 171 15.43 -0.70 27.28
N VAL A 172 14.99 -1.16 26.12
CA VAL A 172 15.27 -2.52 25.62
C VAL A 172 16.71 -2.62 25.14
N LYS A 173 17.45 -3.62 25.64
CA LYS A 173 18.84 -3.89 25.25
C LYS A 173 19.06 -5.35 24.94
N LEU A 174 19.91 -5.59 23.93
CA LEU A 174 20.49 -6.89 23.63
C LEU A 174 22.00 -6.73 23.56
N GLU A 175 22.73 -7.45 24.39
CA GLU A 175 24.18 -7.34 24.52
C GLU A 175 24.86 -8.70 24.30
N ALA A 176 26.00 -8.72 23.61
CA ALA A 176 26.86 -9.89 23.47
C ALA A 176 27.73 -10.06 24.72
N LEU A 177 27.82 -11.28 25.27
CA LEU A 177 28.47 -11.55 26.57
C LEU A 177 29.80 -12.32 26.46
N ASP A 178 30.05 -13.00 25.36
CA ASP A 178 31.25 -13.81 25.18
C ASP A 178 31.94 -13.53 23.82
N GLU A 179 33.16 -14.04 23.66
CA GLU A 179 33.93 -13.83 22.45
C GLU A 179 33.24 -14.40 21.22
N LYS A 180 32.52 -15.52 21.33
CA LYS A 180 31.77 -16.12 20.23
C LYS A 180 30.64 -15.22 19.78
N ALA A 181 29.87 -14.65 20.71
CA ALA A 181 28.82 -13.69 20.43
C ALA A 181 29.40 -12.41 19.79
N LEU A 182 30.45 -11.84 20.38
CA LEU A 182 31.11 -10.64 19.85
C LEU A 182 31.68 -10.82 18.44
N ALA A 183 32.40 -11.92 18.21
CA ALA A 183 33.03 -12.20 16.93
C ALA A 183 32.01 -12.57 15.84
N GLY A 184 30.91 -13.24 16.21
CA GLY A 184 29.92 -13.77 15.29
C GLY A 184 28.70 -12.87 15.05
N THR A 185 28.48 -11.86 15.90
CA THR A 185 27.40 -10.88 15.68
C THR A 185 27.83 -9.89 14.60
N ARG A 186 26.96 -9.71 13.64
CA ARG A 186 27.10 -8.62 12.66
C ARG A 186 26.09 -7.55 12.98
N PRO A 187 26.47 -6.27 12.89
CA PRO A 187 25.52 -5.17 13.00
C PRO A 187 24.35 -5.41 12.04
N SER A 188 23.12 -5.22 12.50
CA SER A 188 21.98 -5.26 11.60
C SER A 188 22.09 -4.15 10.56
N ALA A 189 21.46 -4.35 9.40
CA ALA A 189 21.37 -3.26 8.41
C ALA A 189 20.78 -1.98 9.05
N ALA A 190 19.78 -2.14 9.93
CA ALA A 190 19.20 -1.02 10.67
C ALA A 190 20.22 -0.32 11.54
N TRP A 191 21.08 -1.06 12.27
CA TRP A 191 22.14 -0.50 13.12
C TRP A 191 23.23 0.21 12.30
N ALA A 192 23.70 -0.43 11.21
CA ALA A 192 24.67 0.18 10.31
C ALA A 192 24.10 1.47 9.67
N ASN A 193 22.86 1.40 9.25
CA ASN A 193 22.16 2.53 8.63
C ASN A 193 21.86 3.66 9.60
N ALA A 194 21.61 3.38 10.88
CA ALA A 194 21.42 4.40 11.89
C ALA A 194 22.70 5.24 12.12
N LYS A 195 23.88 4.63 11.94
CA LYS A 195 25.19 5.31 12.10
C LYS A 195 25.70 5.99 10.82
N LYS A 196 25.19 5.58 9.66
CA LYS A 196 25.62 6.09 8.35
C LYS A 196 25.31 7.59 8.23
N VAL A 197 26.32 8.37 7.94
CA VAL A 197 26.16 9.82 7.70
C VAL A 197 25.34 10.05 6.45
N ARG A 198 24.27 10.86 6.56
CA ARG A 198 23.43 11.28 5.44
C ARG A 198 23.12 12.75 5.53
N LEU A 199 23.03 13.38 4.38
CA LEU A 199 22.54 14.74 4.19
C LEU A 199 21.41 14.68 3.16
N VAL A 200 20.17 14.66 3.65
CA VAL A 200 18.98 14.38 2.86
C VAL A 200 18.29 15.68 2.48
N PRO A 201 17.96 15.94 1.19
CA PRO A 201 17.17 17.11 0.79
C PRO A 201 15.88 17.18 1.61
N TRP A 202 15.58 18.36 2.15
CA TRP A 202 14.44 18.58 3.02
C TRP A 202 13.45 19.60 2.48
N SER A 203 13.92 20.78 2.08
CA SER A 203 13.06 21.86 1.57
C SER A 203 13.89 22.96 0.91
N PRO A 204 13.39 23.61 -0.13
CA PRO A 204 12.27 23.21 -0.99
C PRO A 204 12.57 21.95 -1.78
N ARG A 205 11.60 21.45 -2.57
CA ARG A 205 11.88 20.38 -3.55
C ARG A 205 12.97 20.85 -4.51
N LEU A 206 13.84 19.94 -4.92
CA LEU A 206 15.00 20.30 -5.75
C LEU A 206 14.62 20.94 -7.10
N HIS A 207 13.40 20.67 -7.60
CA HIS A 207 12.88 21.24 -8.85
C HIS A 207 11.90 22.41 -8.65
N GLU A 208 11.81 22.92 -7.43
CA GLU A 208 10.95 24.05 -7.06
C GLU A 208 11.73 25.08 -6.19
N ILE A 209 13.01 25.25 -6.46
CA ILE A 209 13.83 26.25 -5.75
C ILE A 209 13.38 27.64 -6.21
N ALA A 210 12.92 28.46 -5.28
CA ALA A 210 12.47 29.82 -5.60
C ALA A 210 13.64 30.70 -6.03
N ALA A 211 13.49 31.41 -7.15
CA ALA A 211 14.55 32.26 -7.73
C ALA A 211 15.00 33.39 -6.78
N GLU A 212 14.08 33.88 -5.94
CA GLU A 212 14.34 34.92 -4.96
C GLU A 212 15.12 34.49 -3.73
N ARG A 213 15.17 33.16 -3.43
CA ARG A 213 15.89 32.62 -2.28
C ARG A 213 17.16 31.86 -2.66
N ARG A 214 17.08 31.01 -3.68
CA ARG A 214 18.18 30.18 -4.19
C ARG A 214 18.93 29.42 -3.10
N GLU A 215 18.21 28.83 -2.17
CA GLU A 215 18.76 28.08 -1.04
C GLU A 215 18.06 26.73 -0.85
N LEU A 216 18.78 25.76 -0.29
CA LEU A 216 18.34 24.42 0.02
C LEU A 216 18.61 24.08 1.47
N THR A 217 17.63 23.51 2.13
CA THR A 217 17.76 22.95 3.47
C THR A 217 17.87 21.41 3.37
N PHE A 218 18.83 20.87 4.07
CA PHE A 218 19.06 19.43 4.18
C PHE A 218 18.87 18.99 5.63
N ARG A 219 18.43 17.77 5.81
CA ARG A 219 18.35 17.11 7.11
C ARG A 219 19.51 16.14 7.26
N THR A 220 20.12 16.16 8.46
CA THR A 220 21.30 15.34 8.79
C THR A 220 20.89 14.08 9.55
N PHE A 221 21.58 12.99 9.27
CA PHE A 221 21.41 11.72 9.97
C PHE A 221 22.75 11.04 10.18
N GLY A 222 22.81 10.11 11.14
CA GLY A 222 23.99 9.31 11.44
C GLY A 222 24.92 9.92 12.46
N GLU A 223 26.08 9.29 12.66
CA GLU A 223 27.09 9.74 13.61
C GLU A 223 28.00 10.80 12.98
N LEU A 224 27.67 12.07 13.20
CA LEU A 224 28.42 13.23 12.68
C LEU A 224 29.47 13.68 13.67
N PRO A 225 30.77 13.70 13.33
CA PRO A 225 31.79 14.32 14.14
C PRO A 225 31.51 15.82 14.35
N LYS A 226 31.70 16.30 15.55
CA LYS A 226 31.51 17.75 15.88
C LYS A 226 32.41 18.62 14.99
N GLY A 227 31.84 19.60 14.32
CA GLY A 227 32.55 20.47 13.40
C GLY A 227 32.56 19.96 11.94
N SER A 228 31.79 18.91 11.62
CA SER A 228 31.59 18.51 10.24
C SER A 228 30.95 19.63 9.41
N VAL A 229 31.30 19.70 8.12
CA VAL A 229 30.90 20.76 7.20
C VAL A 229 30.08 20.18 6.07
N ALA A 230 28.89 20.72 5.83
CA ALA A 230 28.12 20.48 4.62
C ALA A 230 28.65 21.34 3.46
N VAL A 231 28.82 20.75 2.31
CA VAL A 231 29.31 21.39 1.09
C VAL A 231 28.32 21.13 -0.04
N LEU A 232 27.89 22.18 -0.73
CA LEU A 232 27.08 22.11 -1.92
C LEU A 232 27.88 22.69 -3.07
N ALA A 233 28.09 21.91 -4.13
CA ALA A 233 28.89 22.30 -5.28
C ALA A 233 28.06 22.27 -6.57
N VAL A 234 28.21 23.28 -7.42
CA VAL A 234 27.62 23.38 -8.77
C VAL A 234 28.69 23.95 -9.71
N ASP A 235 28.96 23.26 -10.82
CA ASP A 235 29.94 23.67 -11.83
C ASP A 235 31.30 24.07 -11.22
N GLY A 236 31.77 23.36 -10.18
CA GLY A 236 33.05 23.61 -9.50
C GLY A 236 33.07 24.75 -8.49
N LYS A 237 31.98 25.49 -8.31
CA LYS A 237 31.81 26.50 -7.26
C LYS A 237 31.12 25.89 -6.06
N GLU A 238 31.49 26.34 -4.86
CA GLU A 238 31.02 25.72 -3.60
C GLU A 238 30.41 26.72 -2.64
N SER A 239 29.36 26.26 -1.94
CA SER A 239 28.84 26.86 -0.71
C SER A 239 29.11 25.90 0.43
N ARG A 240 29.53 26.43 1.58
CA ARG A 240 29.94 25.63 2.74
C ARG A 240 29.29 26.14 4.02
N ARG A 241 28.85 25.20 4.90
CA ARG A 241 28.33 25.53 6.22
C ARG A 241 28.64 24.44 7.25
N THR A 242 29.05 24.84 8.45
CA THR A 242 29.21 23.93 9.59
C THR A 242 27.84 23.36 9.99
N ILE A 243 27.79 22.06 10.25
CA ILE A 243 26.58 21.37 10.71
C ILE A 243 26.49 21.49 12.23
N GLU A 244 25.51 22.26 12.72
CA GLU A 244 25.30 22.52 14.13
C GLU A 244 24.05 21.85 14.72
N GLY A 245 23.16 21.27 13.85
CA GLY A 245 21.92 20.66 14.27
C GLY A 245 21.36 19.69 13.21
N GLU A 246 20.11 19.32 13.37
CA GLU A 246 19.43 18.40 12.46
C GLU A 246 19.22 18.95 11.04
N LEU A 247 19.14 20.27 10.90
CA LEU A 247 18.92 20.95 9.64
C LEU A 247 20.10 21.87 9.33
N VAL A 248 20.53 21.86 8.07
CA VAL A 248 21.53 22.78 7.53
C VAL A 248 21.03 23.39 6.23
N THR A 249 21.03 24.71 6.13
CA THR A 249 20.62 25.44 4.92
C THR A 249 21.86 25.98 4.22
N LEU A 250 21.97 25.69 2.90
CA LEU A 250 23.05 26.16 2.05
C LEU A 250 22.47 26.98 0.89
N PRO A 251 23.03 28.17 0.57
CA PRO A 251 22.70 28.87 -0.65
C PRO A 251 23.28 28.12 -1.87
N LEU A 252 22.62 28.19 -3.02
CA LEU A 252 23.26 27.79 -4.27
C LEU A 252 24.50 28.68 -4.49
N PRO A 253 25.62 28.11 -5.00
CA PRO A 253 26.83 28.89 -5.28
C PRO A 253 26.54 30.07 -6.19
N GLU A 254 27.26 31.17 -6.01
CA GLU A 254 27.10 32.37 -6.84
C GLU A 254 27.38 32.07 -8.31
N GLY A 255 26.47 32.49 -9.19
CA GLY A 255 26.51 32.22 -10.63
C GLY A 255 26.21 30.77 -11.01
N ALA A 256 25.60 29.98 -10.12
CA ALA A 256 25.00 28.69 -10.50
C ALA A 256 23.87 28.91 -11.51
N LYS A 257 23.78 28.01 -12.51
CA LYS A 257 22.68 27.99 -13.50
C LYS A 257 21.33 27.77 -12.81
N ASP A 258 20.24 28.05 -13.51
CA ASP A 258 18.90 27.80 -12.99
C ASP A 258 18.49 26.31 -13.04
N GLU A 259 19.21 25.50 -13.80
CA GLU A 259 18.97 24.04 -13.91
C GLU A 259 20.27 23.29 -14.15
N GLY A 260 20.41 22.11 -13.56
CA GLY A 260 21.58 21.26 -13.70
C GLY A 260 21.72 20.24 -12.59
N PHE A 261 22.96 19.83 -12.34
CA PHE A 261 23.29 18.92 -11.24
C PHE A 261 24.03 19.67 -10.15
N LEU A 262 23.75 19.30 -8.91
CA LEU A 262 24.47 19.72 -7.72
C LEU A 262 25.07 18.50 -7.00
N ASP A 263 26.28 18.67 -6.51
CA ASP A 263 26.97 17.67 -5.67
C ASP A 263 26.90 18.11 -4.21
N VAL A 264 26.50 17.23 -3.34
CA VAL A 264 26.37 17.46 -1.89
C VAL A 264 27.32 16.56 -1.16
N ARG A 265 28.14 17.13 -0.25
CA ARG A 265 29.12 16.38 0.54
C ARG A 265 29.04 16.76 2.00
N VAL A 266 29.41 15.82 2.87
CA VAL A 266 29.73 16.10 4.27
C VAL A 266 31.22 15.83 4.46
N VAL A 267 31.94 16.83 4.97
CA VAL A 267 33.39 16.78 5.18
C VAL A 267 33.68 16.75 6.67
N GLY A 268 34.53 15.82 7.07
CA GLY A 268 34.96 15.68 8.47
C GLY A 268 35.90 16.81 8.90
N PRO A 269 35.97 17.14 10.23
CA PRO A 269 36.71 18.29 10.74
C PRO A 269 38.23 18.08 10.83
N ALA A 270 38.68 16.82 10.94
CA ALA A 270 40.08 16.52 11.27
C ALA A 270 41.02 16.56 10.06
N ASP A 271 40.63 15.95 8.97
CA ASP A 271 41.47 15.72 7.79
C ASP A 271 40.84 16.17 6.47
N GLY A 272 39.64 16.72 6.55
CA GLY A 272 38.87 17.09 5.36
C GLY A 272 38.33 15.87 4.55
N SER A 273 38.35 14.66 5.12
CA SER A 273 37.86 13.48 4.45
C SER A 273 36.36 13.56 4.16
N SER A 274 35.94 13.05 3.03
CA SER A 274 34.51 12.97 2.68
C SER A 274 33.85 11.84 3.48
N LEU A 275 32.85 12.20 4.30
CA LEU A 275 32.04 11.26 5.07
C LEU A 275 30.82 10.79 4.29
N MET A 276 30.37 11.57 3.31
CA MET A 276 29.21 11.31 2.46
C MET A 276 29.29 12.16 1.21
N GLU A 277 28.90 11.59 0.07
CA GLU A 277 28.73 12.30 -1.20
C GLU A 277 27.43 11.85 -1.87
N ASP A 278 26.73 12.82 -2.47
CA ASP A 278 25.52 12.57 -3.24
C ASP A 278 25.41 13.59 -4.39
N ARG A 279 24.65 13.24 -5.42
CA ARG A 279 24.42 14.09 -6.60
C ARG A 279 22.95 14.13 -6.96
N HIS A 280 22.44 15.33 -7.17
CA HIS A 280 21.03 15.57 -7.47
C HIS A 280 20.85 16.47 -8.66
N HIS A 281 19.81 16.24 -9.46
CA HIS A 281 19.33 17.22 -10.42
C HIS A 281 18.48 18.28 -9.70
N TYR A 282 18.61 19.55 -10.10
CA TYR A 282 17.86 20.64 -9.49
C TYR A 282 17.34 21.62 -10.56
N ALA A 283 16.31 22.40 -10.21
CA ALA A 283 15.83 23.51 -11.02
C ALA A 283 15.34 24.67 -10.14
N VAL A 284 15.74 25.87 -10.54
CA VAL A 284 15.28 27.14 -9.97
C VAL A 284 14.10 27.63 -10.79
N LYS A 285 13.02 27.99 -10.13
CA LYS A 285 11.77 28.47 -10.76
C LYS A 285 11.48 29.90 -10.38
N ALA A 286 11.25 30.75 -11.39
CA ALA A 286 10.77 32.11 -11.17
C ALA A 286 9.24 32.13 -11.05
N ASN A 287 8.73 32.98 -10.18
CA ASN A 287 7.29 33.28 -10.08
C ASN A 287 6.37 32.06 -9.82
N LEU A 288 6.81 31.10 -9.02
CA LEU A 288 5.95 29.98 -8.63
C LEU A 288 4.72 30.50 -7.87
N PRO A 289 3.49 30.20 -8.31
CA PRO A 289 2.29 30.58 -7.58
C PRO A 289 2.20 29.84 -6.25
N GLN A 290 1.87 30.56 -5.16
CA GLN A 290 1.70 29.95 -3.84
C GLN A 290 0.47 29.06 -3.74
N LYS A 291 -0.54 29.27 -4.58
CA LYS A 291 -1.81 28.53 -4.56
C LYS A 291 -2.32 28.29 -5.98
N THR A 292 -2.87 27.11 -6.20
CA THR A 292 -3.71 26.84 -7.38
C THR A 292 -4.99 27.68 -7.31
N THR A 293 -5.36 28.34 -8.43
CA THR A 293 -6.63 29.09 -8.53
C THR A 293 -7.83 28.16 -8.36
N GLY A 294 -8.81 28.60 -7.62
CA GLY A 294 -10.09 27.89 -7.50
C GLY A 294 -10.46 27.49 -6.07
N ARG A 295 -11.52 26.69 -5.96
CA ARG A 295 -12.08 26.19 -4.71
C ARG A 295 -11.78 24.70 -4.55
N ARG A 296 -11.17 24.30 -3.45
CA ARG A 296 -11.01 22.89 -3.13
C ARG A 296 -12.38 22.25 -2.87
N LEU A 297 -12.63 21.15 -3.57
CA LEU A 297 -13.86 20.36 -3.40
C LEU A 297 -13.66 19.25 -2.36
N ASN A 298 -12.53 18.51 -2.51
CA ASN A 298 -12.10 17.47 -1.58
C ASN A 298 -10.56 17.35 -1.63
N ASN A 299 -9.97 16.31 -1.08
CA ASN A 299 -8.50 16.15 -1.07
C ASN A 299 -7.87 16.01 -2.45
N PHE A 300 -8.62 15.53 -3.45
CA PHE A 300 -8.12 15.25 -4.80
C PHE A 300 -8.37 16.38 -5.80
N VAL A 301 -9.38 17.24 -5.57
CA VAL A 301 -9.92 18.13 -6.61
C VAL A 301 -9.99 19.58 -6.14
N VAL A 302 -9.43 20.47 -6.97
CA VAL A 302 -9.64 21.92 -6.90
C VAL A 302 -10.41 22.36 -8.14
N GLU A 303 -11.65 22.84 -7.97
CA GLU A 303 -12.47 23.38 -9.05
C GLU A 303 -11.97 24.78 -9.42
N ILE A 304 -11.40 24.89 -10.61
CA ILE A 304 -10.87 26.14 -11.17
C ILE A 304 -12.00 26.95 -11.79
N ALA A 305 -12.82 26.31 -12.61
CA ALA A 305 -13.98 26.90 -13.26
C ALA A 305 -15.10 25.89 -13.43
N ASN A 306 -16.34 26.37 -13.25
CA ASN A 306 -17.56 25.63 -13.56
C ASN A 306 -18.63 26.68 -13.91
N THR A 307 -18.53 27.22 -15.12
CA THR A 307 -19.27 28.42 -15.52
C THR A 307 -19.64 28.37 -16.99
N ARG A 308 -20.67 29.12 -17.37
CA ARG A 308 -20.99 29.37 -18.77
C ARG A 308 -19.98 30.36 -19.34
N ALA A 309 -19.41 30.03 -20.46
CA ALA A 309 -18.48 30.86 -21.21
C ALA A 309 -18.99 31.06 -22.65
N GLU A 310 -18.67 32.20 -23.22
CA GLU A 310 -18.95 32.57 -24.61
C GLU A 310 -17.66 32.50 -25.44
N GLU A 311 -17.80 32.42 -26.74
CA GLU A 311 -16.67 32.49 -27.67
C GLU A 311 -15.79 33.69 -27.41
N GLY A 312 -14.45 33.49 -27.45
CA GLY A 312 -13.46 34.53 -27.24
C GLY A 312 -13.24 34.95 -25.78
N LYS A 313 -14.08 34.54 -24.85
CA LYS A 313 -13.87 34.81 -23.41
C LYS A 313 -12.73 33.91 -22.88
N VAL A 314 -11.66 34.54 -22.40
CA VAL A 314 -10.49 33.84 -21.82
C VAL A 314 -10.62 33.80 -20.32
N LEU A 315 -10.65 32.60 -19.76
CA LEU A 315 -10.52 32.33 -18.32
C LEU A 315 -9.04 32.11 -18.00
N ARG A 316 -8.50 32.85 -17.02
CA ARG A 316 -7.12 32.73 -16.56
C ARG A 316 -7.06 32.02 -15.21
N PHE A 317 -6.11 31.12 -15.05
CA PHE A 317 -5.85 30.43 -13.78
C PHE A 317 -4.36 30.16 -13.58
N LYS A 318 -4.00 29.76 -12.38
CA LYS A 318 -2.62 29.41 -12.01
C LYS A 318 -2.60 28.05 -11.33
N LEU A 319 -1.60 27.23 -11.64
CA LEU A 319 -1.27 26.02 -10.91
C LEU A 319 -0.06 26.28 -10.01
N ALA A 320 -0.18 25.92 -8.73
CA ALA A 320 0.93 26.04 -7.79
C ALA A 320 2.07 25.06 -8.09
N HIS A 321 1.74 23.91 -8.68
CA HIS A 321 2.66 22.82 -8.99
C HIS A 321 2.29 22.18 -10.30
N ASP A 322 3.25 21.47 -10.92
CA ASP A 322 2.97 20.60 -12.06
C ASP A 322 1.90 19.58 -11.67
N GLY A 323 0.92 19.37 -12.51
CA GLY A 323 -0.19 18.49 -12.14
C GLY A 323 -1.21 18.25 -13.24
N TRP A 324 -2.18 17.42 -12.92
CA TRP A 324 -3.26 17.04 -13.83
C TRP A 324 -4.41 18.04 -13.79
N VAL A 325 -4.93 18.34 -14.97
CA VAL A 325 -6.11 19.17 -15.18
C VAL A 325 -7.14 18.36 -15.98
N TYR A 326 -8.32 18.24 -15.41
CA TYR A 326 -9.52 17.79 -16.11
C TYR A 326 -10.21 19.00 -16.71
N ALA A 327 -10.55 18.96 -18.00
CA ALA A 327 -11.27 20.01 -18.69
C ALA A 327 -12.41 19.42 -19.52
N ALA A 328 -13.57 20.06 -19.50
CA ALA A 328 -14.74 19.57 -20.22
C ALA A 328 -15.65 20.69 -20.71
N VAL A 329 -16.29 20.44 -21.85
CA VAL A 329 -17.40 21.20 -22.38
C VAL A 329 -18.70 20.45 -22.07
N ARG A 330 -19.65 21.19 -21.49
CA ARG A 330 -20.98 20.70 -21.12
C ARG A 330 -22.05 21.66 -21.66
N GLU A 331 -23.25 21.18 -21.92
CA GLU A 331 -24.39 22.01 -22.30
C GLU A 331 -24.09 22.97 -23.47
N GLY A 332 -23.58 22.44 -24.56
CA GLY A 332 -23.30 23.22 -25.78
C GLY A 332 -22.33 22.49 -26.72
N ALA A 333 -22.19 22.99 -27.93
CA ALA A 333 -21.25 22.48 -28.92
C ALA A 333 -20.19 23.57 -29.19
N ALA A 334 -19.10 23.53 -28.42
CA ALA A 334 -17.96 24.44 -28.59
C ALA A 334 -16.67 23.64 -28.48
N ARG A 335 -15.62 24.17 -29.06
CA ARG A 335 -14.25 23.65 -28.90
C ARG A 335 -13.60 24.30 -27.70
N LEU A 336 -12.81 23.55 -26.94
CA LEU A 336 -12.08 24.07 -25.79
C LEU A 336 -10.60 24.21 -26.12
N LEU A 337 -10.06 25.38 -25.90
CA LEU A 337 -8.65 25.68 -26.01
C LEU A 337 -8.05 25.79 -24.61
N LEU A 338 -6.91 25.17 -24.39
CA LEU A 338 -6.09 25.27 -23.21
C LEU A 338 -4.69 25.73 -23.64
N ASP A 339 -4.26 26.90 -23.16
CA ASP A 339 -3.05 27.60 -23.61
C ASP A 339 -2.96 27.66 -25.13
N GLU A 340 -4.05 28.16 -25.75
CA GLU A 340 -4.23 28.34 -27.19
C GLU A 340 -4.25 27.04 -28.02
N ARG A 341 -4.05 25.87 -27.38
CA ARG A 341 -4.13 24.57 -28.04
C ARG A 341 -5.53 23.97 -27.88
N GLU A 342 -6.09 23.50 -28.96
CA GLU A 342 -7.37 22.81 -28.95
C GLU A 342 -7.23 21.46 -28.24
N VAL A 343 -8.00 21.26 -27.18
CA VAL A 343 -7.95 20.06 -26.32
C VAL A 343 -9.28 19.29 -26.28
N VAL A 344 -10.39 19.95 -26.63
CA VAL A 344 -11.71 19.32 -26.81
C VAL A 344 -12.29 19.83 -28.14
N THR A 345 -12.64 18.88 -29.00
CA THR A 345 -13.28 19.11 -30.30
C THR A 345 -14.72 18.54 -30.29
N ALA A 346 -15.46 18.72 -31.37
CA ALA A 346 -16.76 18.08 -31.55
C ALA A 346 -16.66 16.53 -31.55
N GLU A 347 -15.48 16.00 -31.93
CA GLU A 347 -15.21 14.56 -32.02
C GLU A 347 -14.69 13.99 -30.72
N THR A 348 -14.29 14.85 -29.76
CA THR A 348 -13.77 14.40 -28.47
C THR A 348 -14.86 13.68 -27.69
N ALA A 349 -14.64 12.43 -27.39
CA ALA A 349 -15.57 11.59 -26.66
C ALA A 349 -16.00 12.27 -25.35
N ARG A 350 -17.30 12.37 -25.10
CA ARG A 350 -17.92 13.02 -23.94
C ARG A 350 -17.58 14.52 -23.79
N GLY A 351 -16.92 15.14 -24.75
CA GLY A 351 -16.47 16.55 -24.64
C GLY A 351 -15.57 16.80 -23.45
N GLU A 352 -14.66 15.87 -23.10
CA GLU A 352 -13.78 15.96 -21.94
C GLU A 352 -12.36 15.44 -22.21
N THR A 353 -11.39 15.95 -21.47
CA THR A 353 -9.98 15.61 -21.60
C THR A 353 -9.24 15.71 -20.29
N PHE A 354 -8.12 15.00 -20.18
CA PHE A 354 -7.10 15.19 -19.16
C PHE A 354 -5.86 15.82 -19.79
N ARG A 355 -5.20 16.70 -19.06
CA ARG A 355 -3.90 17.27 -19.49
C ARG A 355 -3.00 17.42 -18.28
N ARG A 356 -1.73 17.06 -18.41
CA ARG A 356 -0.71 17.44 -17.44
C ARG A 356 -0.16 18.79 -17.82
N LEU A 357 -0.15 19.72 -16.87
CA LEU A 357 0.32 21.09 -17.06
C LEU A 357 1.43 21.39 -16.05
N ALA A 358 2.35 22.28 -16.45
CA ALA A 358 3.39 22.80 -15.58
C ALA A 358 2.81 23.74 -14.51
N ALA A 359 3.55 24.01 -13.44
CA ALA A 359 3.25 25.10 -12.53
C ALA A 359 3.29 26.45 -13.26
N GLY A 360 2.39 27.35 -12.90
CA GLY A 360 2.36 28.67 -13.50
C GLY A 360 1.00 29.12 -14.01
N PRO A 361 0.96 30.22 -14.82
CA PRO A 361 -0.27 30.75 -15.40
C PRO A 361 -0.72 29.97 -16.62
N HIS A 362 -2.02 29.73 -16.74
CA HIS A 362 -2.69 29.06 -17.84
C HIS A 362 -3.94 29.78 -18.29
N THR A 363 -4.40 29.47 -19.48
CA THR A 363 -5.60 30.05 -20.08
C THR A 363 -6.54 28.97 -20.59
N VAL A 364 -7.85 29.22 -20.47
CA VAL A 364 -8.90 28.42 -21.11
C VAL A 364 -9.82 29.37 -21.91
N ALA A 365 -10.13 28.98 -23.14
CA ALA A 365 -11.04 29.70 -24.00
C ALA A 365 -11.96 28.75 -24.79
N LEU A 366 -13.11 29.25 -25.24
CA LEU A 366 -13.98 28.58 -26.19
C LEU A 366 -13.83 29.12 -27.58
N ALA A 367 -13.97 28.26 -28.57
CA ALA A 367 -14.08 28.61 -29.97
C ALA A 367 -15.36 27.96 -30.56
N GLY A 368 -16.15 28.74 -31.29
CA GLY A 368 -17.35 28.26 -31.98
C GLY A 368 -18.60 28.13 -31.09
N GLY A 369 -18.92 29.17 -30.33
CA GLY A 369 -20.18 29.24 -29.59
C GLY A 369 -20.07 29.41 -28.10
N SER A 370 -21.16 29.15 -27.38
CA SER A 370 -21.22 29.21 -25.91
C SER A 370 -21.47 27.84 -25.31
N ALA A 371 -20.81 27.55 -24.18
CA ALA A 371 -21.00 26.28 -23.46
C ALA A 371 -20.68 26.46 -21.98
N ARG A 372 -21.10 25.50 -21.18
CA ARG A 372 -20.62 25.35 -19.81
C ARG A 372 -19.24 24.71 -19.82
N VAL A 373 -18.27 25.42 -19.27
CA VAL A 373 -16.88 24.95 -19.15
C VAL A 373 -16.63 24.48 -17.71
N VAL A 374 -16.08 23.29 -17.58
CA VAL A 374 -15.61 22.74 -16.31
C VAL A 374 -14.10 22.54 -16.39
N VAL A 375 -13.36 23.16 -15.48
CA VAL A 375 -11.90 22.99 -15.36
C VAL A 375 -11.56 22.65 -13.91
N ARG A 376 -10.80 21.61 -13.68
CA ARG A 376 -10.41 21.16 -12.34
C ARG A 376 -8.95 20.74 -12.35
N SER A 377 -8.19 21.18 -11.34
CA SER A 377 -6.92 20.52 -11.00
C SER A 377 -7.25 19.28 -10.17
N ILE A 378 -6.68 18.14 -10.54
CA ILE A 378 -6.99 16.85 -9.94
C ILE A 378 -5.71 16.11 -9.53
N ALA A 379 -5.82 15.21 -8.54
CA ALA A 379 -4.83 14.17 -8.33
C ALA A 379 -4.77 13.27 -9.57
N ALA A 380 -3.59 12.68 -9.86
CA ALA A 380 -3.52 11.65 -10.87
C ALA A 380 -4.47 10.50 -10.54
N THR A 381 -5.24 10.06 -11.51
CA THR A 381 -6.10 8.88 -11.36
C THR A 381 -5.47 7.71 -12.09
N PHE A 382 -5.28 6.61 -11.37
CA PHE A 382 -4.44 5.49 -11.82
C PHE A 382 -5.22 4.18 -11.91
N ASN A 383 -4.93 3.36 -12.92
CA ASN A 383 -5.45 2.00 -13.03
C ASN A 383 -4.36 1.01 -13.50
N TYR A 384 -4.37 -0.20 -12.94
CA TYR A 384 -3.50 -1.32 -13.29
C TYR A 384 -4.24 -2.65 -13.16
N PRO A 385 -4.02 -3.60 -14.05
CA PRO A 385 -3.52 -3.49 -15.41
C PRO A 385 -4.60 -3.03 -16.40
N ALA A 386 -4.19 -2.56 -17.58
CA ALA A 386 -5.10 -2.24 -18.67
C ALA A 386 -5.50 -3.49 -19.45
N CYS A 387 -6.74 -3.52 -19.91
CA CYS A 387 -7.26 -4.54 -20.84
C CYS A 387 -6.76 -5.95 -20.50
N ALA A 388 -6.49 -6.21 -19.23
CA ALA A 388 -6.03 -7.52 -18.79
C ALA A 388 -7.18 -8.50 -18.95
N ASN A 389 -6.86 -9.64 -19.48
CA ASN A 389 -7.75 -10.77 -19.38
C ASN A 389 -7.98 -11.06 -17.90
N SER A 390 -9.24 -11.11 -17.48
CA SER A 390 -9.57 -11.67 -16.19
C SER A 390 -8.90 -13.04 -16.07
N ALA A 391 -8.32 -13.33 -14.90
CA ALA A 391 -7.82 -14.67 -14.64
C ALA A 391 -8.96 -15.71 -14.64
N ILE A 392 -10.21 -15.28 -14.60
CA ILE A 392 -11.42 -16.08 -14.75
C ILE A 392 -11.81 -16.09 -16.23
N ARG A 393 -11.61 -17.21 -16.88
CA ARG A 393 -11.85 -17.36 -18.33
C ARG A 393 -13.30 -17.12 -18.76
N GLN A 394 -14.26 -17.33 -17.89
CA GLN A 394 -15.68 -17.11 -18.10
C GLN A 394 -16.04 -15.62 -18.14
N MET A 395 -15.24 -14.79 -17.49
CA MET A 395 -15.31 -13.35 -17.68
C MET A 395 -14.68 -13.01 -19.03
N ARG A 396 -15.40 -12.23 -19.81
CA ARG A 396 -14.86 -11.75 -21.09
C ARG A 396 -13.63 -10.91 -20.84
N PRO A 397 -12.65 -10.91 -21.76
CA PRO A 397 -11.54 -9.99 -21.69
C PRO A 397 -12.11 -8.57 -21.57
N TYR A 398 -11.54 -7.78 -20.68
CA TYR A 398 -11.82 -6.36 -20.64
C TYR A 398 -11.15 -5.72 -21.84
N ASP A 399 -11.86 -5.74 -22.99
CA ASP A 399 -11.38 -5.25 -24.27
C ASP A 399 -11.28 -3.72 -24.31
N TRP A 400 -10.87 -3.20 -25.46
CA TRP A 400 -10.70 -1.77 -25.64
C TRP A 400 -12.03 -1.00 -25.57
N ASP A 401 -13.14 -1.59 -25.98
CA ASP A 401 -14.47 -0.96 -25.87
C ASP A 401 -14.93 -0.85 -24.42
N PHE A 402 -14.68 -1.88 -23.61
CA PHE A 402 -14.87 -1.81 -22.16
C PHE A 402 -13.98 -0.72 -21.54
N PHE A 403 -12.70 -0.68 -21.93
CA PHE A 403 -11.76 0.33 -21.45
C PHE A 403 -12.25 1.75 -21.77
N ARG A 404 -12.58 2.03 -23.01
CA ARG A 404 -13.08 3.35 -23.45
C ARG A 404 -14.36 3.77 -22.73
N LYS A 405 -15.25 2.81 -22.48
CA LYS A 405 -16.56 3.09 -21.89
C LYS A 405 -16.48 3.36 -20.39
N TYR A 406 -15.71 2.57 -19.65
CA TYR A 406 -15.75 2.56 -18.19
C TYR A 406 -14.46 3.05 -17.52
N VAL A 407 -13.30 2.76 -18.07
CA VAL A 407 -12.01 3.07 -17.44
C VAL A 407 -11.51 4.46 -17.83
N GLU A 408 -11.40 4.71 -19.10
CA GLU A 408 -10.87 5.95 -19.67
C GLU A 408 -11.53 7.24 -19.13
N PRO A 409 -12.84 7.31 -18.82
CA PRO A 409 -13.45 8.51 -18.23
C PRO A 409 -13.01 8.84 -16.81
N ALA A 410 -12.40 7.87 -16.13
CA ALA A 410 -12.00 8.00 -14.74
C ALA A 410 -10.49 8.05 -14.54
N VAL A 411 -9.68 7.75 -15.57
CA VAL A 411 -8.25 7.47 -15.45
C VAL A 411 -7.43 8.34 -16.38
N CYS A 412 -6.44 9.03 -15.83
CA CYS A 412 -5.45 9.81 -16.61
C CYS A 412 -4.07 9.12 -16.69
N VAL A 413 -3.77 8.18 -15.79
CA VAL A 413 -2.54 7.37 -15.82
C VAL A 413 -2.90 5.90 -15.87
N GLN A 414 -2.45 5.22 -16.91
CA GLN A 414 -2.66 3.80 -17.10
C GLN A 414 -1.35 3.04 -17.01
N ASN A 415 -1.34 1.93 -16.30
CA ASN A 415 -0.20 1.02 -16.29
C ASN A 415 -0.57 -0.35 -16.85
N GLY A 416 0.43 -1.01 -17.39
CA GLY A 416 0.47 -2.44 -17.66
C GLY A 416 0.36 -2.80 -19.12
N GLY A 417 0.86 -3.98 -19.40
CA GLY A 417 0.71 -4.76 -20.62
C GLY A 417 1.20 -4.12 -21.93
N GLN A 418 1.60 -4.99 -22.83
CA GLN A 418 1.75 -4.59 -24.23
C GLN A 418 0.36 -4.47 -24.86
N ILE A 419 0.03 -3.29 -25.34
CA ILE A 419 -1.17 -3.06 -26.14
C ILE A 419 -0.79 -2.63 -27.54
N PRO A 420 -1.68 -2.79 -28.53
CA PRO A 420 -1.46 -2.30 -29.88
C PRO A 420 -1.11 -0.80 -29.88
N ALA A 421 -0.17 -0.42 -30.76
CA ALA A 421 0.34 0.95 -30.82
C ALA A 421 -0.75 2.00 -31.14
N ASP A 422 -1.75 1.64 -31.95
CA ASP A 422 -2.89 2.47 -32.26
C ASP A 422 -3.74 2.78 -31.01
N LYS A 423 -3.95 1.81 -30.13
CA LYS A 423 -4.69 1.97 -28.87
C LYS A 423 -3.93 2.85 -27.87
N LEU A 424 -2.62 2.66 -27.80
CA LEU A 424 -1.75 3.52 -27.00
C LEU A 424 -1.79 4.97 -27.50
N ALA A 425 -1.70 5.17 -28.82
CA ALA A 425 -1.79 6.49 -29.42
C ALA A 425 -3.16 7.15 -29.18
N GLU A 426 -4.25 6.39 -29.27
CA GLU A 426 -5.62 6.86 -28.99
C GLU A 426 -5.74 7.39 -27.55
N PHE A 427 -5.28 6.64 -26.55
CA PHE A 427 -5.32 7.04 -25.13
C PHE A 427 -4.48 8.31 -24.88
N ARG A 428 -3.27 8.36 -25.45
CA ARG A 428 -2.36 9.51 -25.30
C ARG A 428 -2.90 10.77 -26.01
N ALA A 429 -3.58 10.64 -27.12
CA ALA A 429 -4.20 11.76 -27.82
C ALA A 429 -5.22 12.50 -26.95
N ARG A 430 -5.89 11.77 -26.05
CA ARG A 430 -6.80 12.32 -25.02
C ARG A 430 -6.06 12.93 -23.83
N GLY A 431 -4.73 12.90 -23.83
CA GLY A 431 -3.86 13.44 -22.79
C GLY A 431 -3.54 12.47 -21.66
N GLY A 432 -3.98 11.20 -21.74
CA GLY A 432 -3.61 10.18 -20.78
C GLY A 432 -2.14 9.75 -20.91
N TYR A 433 -1.54 9.29 -19.80
CA TYR A 433 -0.19 8.76 -19.74
C TYR A 433 -0.21 7.23 -19.61
N TRP A 434 0.69 6.56 -20.33
CA TRP A 434 0.84 5.12 -20.26
C TRP A 434 2.20 4.73 -19.72
N LEU A 435 2.23 4.03 -18.59
CA LEU A 435 3.45 3.57 -17.94
C LEU A 435 3.71 2.10 -18.28
N ALA A 436 4.95 1.78 -18.62
CA ALA A 436 5.39 0.40 -18.78
C ALA A 436 5.73 -0.23 -17.43
N ASN A 437 5.47 -1.52 -17.26
CA ASN A 437 5.82 -2.23 -16.04
C ASN A 437 7.31 -2.61 -16.03
N LEU A 438 8.00 -2.36 -14.91
CA LEU A 438 9.37 -2.75 -14.65
C LEU A 438 9.42 -3.63 -13.39
N THR A 439 9.80 -4.89 -13.55
CA THR A 439 10.00 -5.79 -12.41
C THR A 439 11.27 -5.38 -11.66
N THR A 440 11.12 -5.01 -10.40
CA THR A 440 12.21 -4.58 -9.52
C THR A 440 12.40 -5.48 -8.31
N SER A 441 11.61 -6.53 -8.19
CA SER A 441 11.80 -7.55 -7.16
C SER A 441 13.12 -8.31 -7.36
N ARG A 442 13.73 -8.73 -6.24
CA ARG A 442 14.97 -9.55 -6.23
C ARG A 442 16.16 -8.89 -6.94
N LEU A 443 16.47 -7.67 -6.54
CA LEU A 443 17.67 -6.99 -7.00
C LEU A 443 18.93 -7.80 -6.63
N LYS A 444 19.81 -8.05 -7.61
CA LYS A 444 21.00 -8.88 -7.44
C LYS A 444 22.09 -8.13 -6.67
N ASP A 445 22.30 -6.87 -7.01
CA ASP A 445 23.33 -6.00 -6.48
C ASP A 445 22.89 -4.54 -6.54
N ASP A 446 23.77 -3.62 -6.16
CA ASP A 446 23.52 -2.18 -6.09
C ASP A 446 23.43 -1.50 -7.46
N ASP A 447 23.81 -2.17 -8.54
CA ASP A 447 23.72 -1.66 -9.91
C ASP A 447 22.51 -2.19 -10.68
N ASP A 448 21.90 -3.27 -10.21
CA ASP A 448 20.83 -3.96 -10.95
C ASP A 448 19.62 -3.05 -11.24
N LEU A 449 19.16 -2.27 -10.25
CA LEU A 449 18.06 -1.33 -10.48
C LEU A 449 18.44 -0.23 -11.48
N PHE A 450 19.62 0.36 -11.32
CA PHE A 450 20.12 1.39 -12.24
C PHE A 450 20.15 0.86 -13.69
N ASN A 451 20.70 -0.32 -13.90
CA ASN A 451 20.79 -0.95 -15.22
C ASN A 451 19.40 -1.26 -15.81
N ARG A 452 18.46 -1.73 -14.98
CA ARG A 452 17.06 -1.97 -15.40
C ARG A 452 16.36 -0.67 -15.80
N LEU A 453 16.52 0.41 -15.03
CA LEU A 453 15.93 1.70 -15.33
C LEU A 453 16.49 2.29 -16.64
N GLN A 454 17.82 2.22 -16.86
CA GLN A 454 18.44 2.72 -18.11
C GLN A 454 17.90 2.04 -19.37
N THR A 455 17.54 0.76 -19.27
CA THR A 455 17.04 -0.03 -20.41
C THR A 455 15.52 -0.19 -20.41
N ALA A 456 14.84 0.40 -19.45
CA ALA A 456 13.39 0.28 -19.31
C ALA A 456 12.66 0.84 -20.52
N GLN A 457 11.76 0.04 -21.11
CA GLN A 457 10.96 0.44 -22.26
C GLN A 457 10.18 1.74 -22.00
N GLY A 458 9.64 1.92 -20.79
CA GLY A 458 8.90 3.11 -20.44
C GLY A 458 9.72 4.39 -20.41
N LEU A 459 11.05 4.31 -20.28
CA LEU A 459 11.96 5.44 -20.25
C LEU A 459 12.69 5.65 -21.59
N SER A 460 12.88 4.59 -22.37
CA SER A 460 13.62 4.63 -23.65
C SER A 460 12.71 4.74 -24.88
N ASN A 461 11.50 4.16 -24.85
CA ASN A 461 10.58 4.18 -25.98
C ASN A 461 9.62 5.38 -25.92
N PRO A 462 9.57 6.26 -26.95
CA PRO A 462 8.71 7.44 -26.96
C PRO A 462 7.20 7.17 -26.96
N ALA A 463 6.79 5.93 -27.17
CA ALA A 463 5.39 5.53 -27.07
C ALA A 463 4.87 5.50 -25.62
N TYR A 464 5.76 5.44 -24.63
CA TYR A 464 5.39 5.40 -23.20
C TYR A 464 5.75 6.72 -22.51
N ASP A 465 5.11 6.99 -21.39
CA ASP A 465 5.28 8.20 -20.60
C ASP A 465 6.06 7.96 -19.30
N GLY A 466 6.42 6.71 -19.00
CA GLY A 466 7.18 6.35 -17.80
C GLY A 466 7.16 4.86 -17.47
N VAL A 467 7.61 4.56 -16.26
CA VAL A 467 7.68 3.20 -15.73
C VAL A 467 6.98 3.07 -14.38
N THR A 468 6.51 1.88 -14.09
CA THR A 468 6.09 1.45 -12.75
C THR A 468 7.06 0.39 -12.25
N CYS A 469 7.71 0.67 -11.13
CA CYS A 469 8.61 -0.23 -10.41
C CYS A 469 7.82 -0.96 -9.31
N ASP A 470 7.67 -2.28 -9.45
CA ASP A 470 6.76 -3.08 -8.66
C ASP A 470 7.39 -3.57 -7.34
N GLU A 471 6.61 -3.51 -6.26
CA GLU A 471 6.82 -4.05 -4.91
C GLU A 471 8.20 -3.81 -4.25
N GLN A 472 8.34 -2.68 -3.58
CA GLN A 472 9.42 -2.43 -2.61
C GLN A 472 8.85 -2.38 -1.19
N GLY A 473 9.62 -2.78 -0.16
CA GLY A 473 9.10 -2.89 1.20
C GLY A 473 9.76 -1.93 2.19
N PHE A 474 8.99 -1.02 2.78
CA PHE A 474 9.44 -0.36 4.01
C PHE A 474 9.50 -1.37 5.17
N GLY A 475 10.45 -1.17 6.09
CA GLY A 475 10.67 -2.08 7.21
C GLY A 475 11.60 -3.26 6.89
N SER A 476 12.05 -3.40 5.63
CA SER A 476 13.18 -4.25 5.25
C SER A 476 14.37 -3.35 4.84
N PRO A 477 15.24 -2.97 5.78
CA PRO A 477 16.32 -2.02 5.50
C PRO A 477 17.26 -2.44 4.36
N VAL A 478 17.46 -3.74 4.18
CA VAL A 478 18.33 -4.29 3.13
C VAL A 478 17.74 -4.05 1.74
N ASP A 479 16.44 -4.33 1.56
CA ASP A 479 15.79 -4.20 0.25
C ASP A 479 15.66 -2.72 -0.14
N ILE A 480 15.26 -1.88 0.80
CA ILE A 480 15.15 -0.42 0.60
C ILE A 480 16.53 0.20 0.33
N GLU A 481 17.58 -0.19 1.07
CA GLU A 481 18.93 0.39 0.84
C GLU A 481 19.44 0.05 -0.57
N ARG A 482 19.29 -1.20 -1.02
CA ARG A 482 19.71 -1.62 -2.36
C ARG A 482 18.92 -0.90 -3.47
N TYR A 483 17.62 -0.78 -3.30
CA TYR A 483 16.79 0.00 -4.22
C TYR A 483 17.21 1.47 -4.25
N LEU A 484 17.44 2.07 -3.07
CA LEU A 484 17.86 3.46 -2.92
C LEU A 484 19.18 3.75 -3.64
N VAL A 485 20.18 2.86 -3.51
CA VAL A 485 21.47 3.02 -4.20
C VAL A 485 21.26 3.09 -5.72
N GLY A 486 20.50 2.18 -6.28
CA GLY A 486 20.21 2.17 -7.71
C GLY A 486 19.38 3.39 -8.17
N LEU A 487 18.39 3.81 -7.36
CA LEU A 487 17.58 5.01 -7.64
C LEU A 487 18.43 6.29 -7.61
N LYS A 488 19.32 6.44 -6.64
CA LYS A 488 20.24 7.58 -6.56
C LYS A 488 21.18 7.64 -7.77
N LYS A 489 21.77 6.50 -8.17
CA LYS A 489 22.60 6.41 -9.37
C LYS A 489 21.84 6.82 -10.63
N PHE A 490 20.56 6.45 -10.71
CA PHE A 490 19.68 6.86 -11.81
C PHE A 490 19.39 8.37 -11.76
N ASN A 491 18.93 8.90 -10.65
CA ASN A 491 18.61 10.32 -10.48
C ASN A 491 19.81 11.25 -10.75
N ALA A 492 21.02 10.80 -10.39
CA ALA A 492 22.26 11.55 -10.61
C ALA A 492 22.66 11.70 -12.09
N ARG A 493 21.97 11.01 -13.01
CA ARG A 493 22.33 10.96 -14.45
C ARG A 493 21.14 11.14 -15.39
N TYR A 494 19.92 10.97 -14.88
CA TYR A 494 18.73 11.01 -15.71
C TYR A 494 18.32 12.46 -16.00
N GLU A 495 18.32 12.83 -17.28
CA GLU A 495 17.94 14.17 -17.77
C GLU A 495 16.53 14.21 -18.39
N GLY A 496 15.85 13.05 -18.45
CA GLY A 496 14.49 12.97 -18.98
C GLY A 496 13.42 13.43 -17.97
N ASP A 497 12.20 13.56 -18.46
CA ASP A 497 11.02 14.06 -17.73
C ASP A 497 9.90 13.01 -17.59
N ARG A 498 10.23 11.72 -17.83
CA ARG A 498 9.23 10.65 -17.76
C ARG A 498 8.95 10.21 -16.34
N ASP A 499 7.73 9.79 -16.10
CA ASP A 499 7.25 9.37 -14.79
C ASP A 499 7.95 8.08 -14.32
N VAL A 500 8.32 8.06 -13.04
CA VAL A 500 8.80 6.86 -12.34
C VAL A 500 7.91 6.61 -11.13
N PHE A 501 7.03 5.61 -11.20
CA PHE A 501 6.16 5.23 -10.12
C PHE A 501 6.78 4.06 -9.36
N THR A 502 7.20 4.31 -8.13
CA THR A 502 7.76 3.28 -7.25
C THR A 502 6.68 2.75 -6.31
N TRP A 503 6.28 1.50 -6.48
CA TRP A 503 5.30 0.84 -5.64
C TRP A 503 5.96 0.27 -4.40
N ILE A 504 5.36 0.54 -3.26
CA ILE A 504 5.90 0.17 -1.96
C ILE A 504 4.85 -0.46 -1.05
N VAL A 505 5.32 -1.35 -0.19
CA VAL A 505 4.55 -2.03 0.85
C VAL A 505 5.04 -1.63 2.22
N GLY A 506 4.13 -1.46 3.17
CA GLY A 506 4.47 -1.07 4.56
C GLY A 506 4.50 0.43 4.77
N LYS A 507 5.05 0.84 5.90
CA LYS A 507 5.14 2.25 6.34
C LYS A 507 6.60 2.59 6.63
N PRO A 508 7.03 3.86 6.43
CA PRO A 508 8.39 4.29 6.79
C PRO A 508 8.68 3.98 8.25
N ALA A 509 9.83 3.36 8.51
CA ALA A 509 10.23 2.94 9.86
C ALA A 509 11.72 3.11 10.16
N ALA A 510 12.60 3.23 9.14
CA ALA A 510 14.04 3.33 9.30
C ALA A 510 14.53 4.78 9.10
N ALA A 511 14.74 5.50 10.19
CA ALA A 511 15.24 6.88 10.15
C ALA A 511 16.56 6.99 9.37
N GLY A 512 16.70 8.03 8.58
CA GLY A 512 17.83 8.23 7.67
C GLY A 512 17.64 7.50 6.34
N THR A 513 17.53 6.17 6.33
CA THR A 513 17.36 5.37 5.10
C THR A 513 16.03 5.65 4.41
N ASP A 514 14.92 5.56 5.16
CA ASP A 514 13.60 5.78 4.57
C ASP A 514 13.36 7.27 4.27
N HIS A 515 13.94 8.20 5.06
CA HIS A 515 13.94 9.63 4.73
C HIS A 515 14.65 9.89 3.41
N GLU A 516 15.84 9.30 3.21
CA GLU A 516 16.61 9.43 1.98
C GLU A 516 15.88 8.80 0.79
N PHE A 517 15.23 7.66 1.00
CA PHE A 517 14.40 7.01 -0.01
C PHE A 517 13.20 7.88 -0.44
N ILE A 518 12.47 8.44 0.52
CA ILE A 518 11.34 9.35 0.25
C ILE A 518 11.86 10.58 -0.50
N ALA A 519 12.93 11.22 -0.02
CA ALA A 519 13.50 12.40 -0.66
C ALA A 519 14.01 12.11 -2.07
N SER A 520 14.68 10.96 -2.29
CA SER A 520 15.17 10.54 -3.60
C SER A 520 14.03 10.22 -4.58
N THR A 521 12.90 9.68 -4.08
CA THR A 521 11.71 9.46 -4.89
C THR A 521 11.01 10.79 -5.19
N VAL A 522 10.72 11.62 -4.18
CA VAL A 522 10.00 12.90 -4.34
C VAL A 522 10.74 13.84 -5.31
N ASN A 523 12.08 13.84 -5.30
CA ASN A 523 12.92 14.65 -6.17
C ASN A 523 13.43 13.88 -7.40
N GLY A 524 13.05 12.62 -7.54
CA GLY A 524 13.47 11.78 -8.67
C GLY A 524 12.83 12.19 -10.00
N SER A 525 13.42 11.75 -11.10
CA SER A 525 12.92 12.00 -12.45
C SER A 525 12.52 13.47 -12.68
N ARG A 526 13.34 14.41 -12.22
CA ARG A 526 13.10 15.86 -12.31
C ARG A 526 11.76 16.30 -11.67
N GLY A 527 11.37 15.63 -10.56
CA GLY A 527 10.11 15.89 -9.85
C GLY A 527 8.88 15.14 -10.40
N HIS A 528 9.07 14.26 -11.39
CA HIS A 528 8.02 13.46 -12.01
C HIS A 528 7.89 12.06 -11.41
N ALA A 529 8.54 11.79 -10.28
CA ALA A 529 8.44 10.50 -9.59
C ALA A 529 7.27 10.47 -8.61
N MET A 530 6.73 9.27 -8.40
CA MET A 530 5.60 9.00 -7.50
C MET A 530 5.91 7.82 -6.59
N LEU A 531 5.65 7.97 -5.31
CA LEU A 531 5.71 6.92 -4.31
C LEU A 531 4.31 6.31 -4.15
N MET A 532 4.10 5.09 -4.65
CA MET A 532 2.79 4.44 -4.69
C MET A 532 2.64 3.43 -3.55
N TYR A 533 1.82 3.72 -2.56
CA TYR A 533 1.48 2.77 -1.50
C TYR A 533 0.48 1.72 -1.98
N GLU A 534 0.80 0.45 -1.79
CA GLU A 534 -0.12 -0.67 -1.96
C GLU A 534 -0.98 -0.82 -0.71
N ILE A 535 -2.24 -0.45 -0.81
CA ILE A 535 -3.20 -0.47 0.29
C ILE A 535 -4.31 -1.47 -0.02
N TYR A 536 -4.13 -2.70 0.42
CA TYR A 536 -5.05 -3.81 0.17
C TYR A 536 -5.86 -4.12 1.43
N CYS A 537 -6.90 -3.29 1.67
CA CYS A 537 -7.73 -3.38 2.86
C CYS A 537 -8.71 -4.57 2.79
N ARG A 538 -8.69 -5.40 3.82
CA ARG A 538 -9.60 -6.53 4.01
C ARG A 538 -10.88 -6.06 4.71
N THR A 539 -12.05 -6.60 4.31
CA THR A 539 -13.31 -6.31 5.01
C THR A 539 -13.22 -6.66 6.51
N LYS A 540 -13.96 -5.95 7.31
CA LYS A 540 -14.04 -6.11 8.76
C LYS A 540 -15.48 -6.43 9.17
N GLU A 541 -15.64 -6.94 10.37
CA GLU A 541 -16.94 -7.38 10.91
C GLU A 541 -17.96 -6.23 11.03
N ASN A 542 -17.52 -5.00 11.25
CA ASN A 542 -18.41 -3.84 11.28
C ASN A 542 -17.73 -2.59 10.69
N GLU A 543 -18.52 -1.56 10.45
CA GLU A 543 -18.08 -0.37 9.73
C GLU A 543 -17.10 0.48 10.55
N GLU A 544 -17.27 0.58 11.87
CA GLU A 544 -16.37 1.39 12.73
C GLU A 544 -14.98 0.77 12.80
N ILE A 545 -14.87 -0.54 12.97
CA ILE A 545 -13.59 -1.27 12.90
C ILE A 545 -12.98 -1.13 11.50
N ALA A 546 -13.80 -1.12 10.45
CA ALA A 546 -13.33 -0.90 9.08
C ALA A 546 -12.74 0.49 8.91
N LYS A 547 -13.41 1.54 9.40
CA LYS A 547 -12.92 2.93 9.35
C LYS A 547 -11.58 3.10 10.09
N SER A 548 -11.48 2.55 11.30
CA SER A 548 -10.24 2.56 12.08
C SER A 548 -9.11 1.84 11.33
N TYR A 549 -9.38 0.64 10.83
CA TYR A 549 -8.40 -0.16 10.08
C TYR A 549 -7.92 0.53 8.79
N ILE A 550 -8.83 1.15 8.03
CA ILE A 550 -8.47 1.88 6.82
C ILE A 550 -7.58 3.08 7.14
N ARG A 551 -7.92 3.85 8.20
CA ARG A 551 -7.09 4.96 8.65
C ARG A 551 -5.70 4.51 9.11
N ASP A 552 -5.62 3.49 9.94
CA ASP A 552 -4.34 2.94 10.39
C ASP A 552 -3.48 2.42 9.23
N TYR A 553 -4.09 1.85 8.20
CA TYR A 553 -3.32 1.31 7.07
C TYR A 553 -2.97 2.38 6.03
N MET A 554 -3.94 3.14 5.57
CA MET A 554 -3.81 4.07 4.44
C MET A 554 -3.40 5.48 4.89
N VAL A 555 -4.18 6.07 5.80
CA VAL A 555 -3.99 7.47 6.19
C VAL A 555 -2.69 7.66 6.94
N ASP A 556 -2.36 6.75 7.88
CA ASP A 556 -1.13 6.82 8.64
C ASP A 556 0.14 6.67 7.78
N ALA A 557 0.09 5.92 6.67
CA ALA A 557 1.21 5.83 5.73
C ALA A 557 1.52 7.19 5.09
N VAL A 558 0.49 7.91 4.63
CA VAL A 558 0.62 9.24 4.03
C VAL A 558 1.04 10.28 5.07
N LYS A 559 0.41 10.26 6.26
CA LYS A 559 0.74 11.13 7.39
C LYS A 559 2.22 11.03 7.76
N ARG A 560 2.75 9.81 7.92
CA ARG A 560 4.18 9.58 8.21
C ARG A 560 5.09 10.10 7.11
N THR A 561 4.74 9.84 5.86
CA THR A 561 5.55 10.33 4.74
C THR A 561 5.63 11.85 4.73
N ASN A 562 4.52 12.55 5.00
CA ASN A 562 4.49 14.00 5.13
C ASN A 562 5.29 14.51 6.34
N ALA A 563 5.27 13.79 7.46
CA ALA A 563 6.08 14.14 8.63
C ALA A 563 7.59 13.96 8.37
N TRP A 564 7.94 13.00 7.54
CA TRP A 564 9.34 12.71 7.20
C TRP A 564 9.87 13.54 6.03
N TYR A 565 9.00 14.03 5.16
CA TYR A 565 9.36 14.98 4.11
C TYR A 565 8.20 15.96 3.90
N PRO A 566 8.39 17.28 4.11
CA PRO A 566 7.30 18.26 4.00
C PRO A 566 6.65 18.24 2.63
N ASP A 567 5.30 18.26 2.63
CA ASP A 567 4.49 18.31 1.41
C ASP A 567 4.72 17.10 0.46
N ALA A 568 5.17 15.97 1.01
CA ALA A 568 5.42 14.74 0.24
C ALA A 568 4.15 14.19 -0.41
N ALA A 569 2.96 14.43 0.16
CA ALA A 569 1.69 13.91 -0.36
C ALA A 569 1.50 14.17 -1.86
N ARG A 570 2.01 15.28 -2.40
CA ARG A 570 1.95 15.60 -3.84
C ARG A 570 2.66 14.57 -4.74
N SER A 571 3.65 13.87 -4.21
CA SER A 571 4.36 12.76 -4.89
C SER A 571 4.06 11.41 -4.26
N VAL A 572 2.96 11.31 -3.51
CA VAL A 572 2.45 10.06 -2.96
C VAL A 572 1.18 9.67 -3.69
N GLY A 573 1.09 8.41 -4.03
CA GLY A 573 -0.12 7.78 -4.53
C GLY A 573 -0.56 6.62 -3.66
N VAL A 574 -1.83 6.28 -3.76
CA VAL A 574 -2.43 5.11 -3.12
C VAL A 574 -3.06 4.22 -4.19
N ALA A 575 -2.60 2.97 -4.24
CA ALA A 575 -3.18 1.92 -5.07
C ALA A 575 -4.03 1.00 -4.19
N LEU A 576 -5.35 1.08 -4.35
CA LEU A 576 -6.30 0.23 -3.64
C LEU A 576 -6.44 -1.13 -4.34
N GLY A 577 -6.68 -2.20 -3.57
CA GLY A 577 -6.96 -3.52 -4.13
C GLY A 577 -8.45 -3.70 -4.42
N ASN A 578 -8.78 -4.06 -5.66
CA ASN A 578 -10.12 -4.55 -6.03
C ASN A 578 -10.07 -6.07 -6.22
N PHE A 579 -9.81 -6.81 -5.12
CA PHE A 579 -9.63 -8.25 -5.14
C PHE A 579 -10.84 -8.94 -4.51
N THR A 580 -11.70 -9.49 -5.36
CA THR A 580 -12.97 -10.10 -4.94
C THR A 580 -13.11 -11.55 -5.38
N GLN A 581 -12.11 -12.09 -6.09
CA GLN A 581 -12.24 -13.35 -6.77
C GLN A 581 -11.53 -14.50 -6.06
N VAL A 582 -12.28 -15.35 -5.39
CA VAL A 582 -11.82 -16.69 -5.00
C VAL A 582 -11.81 -17.60 -6.25
N PRO A 583 -10.86 -18.55 -6.38
CA PRO A 583 -9.73 -18.83 -5.51
C PRO A 583 -8.45 -18.06 -5.93
N LEU A 584 -8.57 -16.96 -6.67
CA LEU A 584 -7.42 -16.22 -7.19
C LEU A 584 -6.78 -15.41 -6.10
N ILE A 585 -7.54 -14.45 -5.56
CA ILE A 585 -7.22 -13.63 -4.39
C ILE A 585 -8.48 -12.88 -3.96
N SER A 586 -8.75 -12.81 -2.67
CA SER A 586 -9.90 -12.08 -2.13
C SER A 586 -9.53 -11.28 -0.89
N LEU A 587 -10.02 -10.05 -0.83
CA LEU A 587 -10.00 -9.18 0.35
C LEU A 587 -11.35 -9.24 1.10
N VAL A 588 -12.32 -10.00 0.59
CA VAL A 588 -13.61 -10.21 1.23
C VAL A 588 -13.47 -11.31 2.29
N HIS A 589 -13.18 -10.90 3.52
CA HIS A 589 -13.09 -11.80 4.67
C HIS A 589 -14.44 -12.04 5.33
N HIS A 590 -15.37 -11.11 5.15
CA HIS A 590 -16.70 -11.11 5.72
C HIS A 590 -17.73 -11.10 4.59
N PRO A 591 -18.33 -12.23 4.21
CA PRO A 591 -19.27 -12.30 3.08
C PRO A 591 -20.57 -11.54 3.34
N GLU A 592 -20.88 -11.22 4.60
CA GLU A 592 -22.01 -10.36 4.98
C GLU A 592 -21.79 -8.87 4.67
N VAL A 593 -20.57 -8.46 4.27
CA VAL A 593 -20.22 -7.07 3.93
C VAL A 593 -20.33 -6.85 2.42
N ASP A 594 -21.07 -5.83 2.01
CA ASP A 594 -21.08 -5.39 0.61
C ASP A 594 -19.74 -4.73 0.27
N TYR A 595 -18.95 -5.41 -0.55
CA TYR A 595 -17.61 -4.92 -0.90
C TYR A 595 -17.67 -3.64 -1.74
N LYS A 596 -18.77 -3.33 -2.40
CA LYS A 596 -18.98 -2.06 -3.10
C LYS A 596 -19.00 -0.90 -2.10
N TYR A 597 -19.75 -1.05 -1.02
CA TYR A 597 -19.77 -0.07 0.07
C TYR A 597 -18.37 0.07 0.70
N TYR A 598 -17.68 -1.05 0.90
CA TYR A 598 -16.34 -1.06 1.49
C TYR A 598 -15.30 -0.35 0.63
N LEU A 599 -15.33 -0.50 -0.70
CA LEU A 599 -14.46 0.25 -1.61
C LEU A 599 -14.79 1.75 -1.60
N ASP A 600 -16.08 2.09 -1.54
CA ASP A 600 -16.53 3.48 -1.43
C ASP A 600 -16.04 4.12 -0.13
N LEU A 601 -16.15 3.41 0.99
CA LEU A 601 -15.66 3.86 2.29
C LEU A 601 -14.15 4.17 2.26
N GLN A 602 -13.35 3.37 1.57
CA GLN A 602 -11.90 3.62 1.43
C GLN A 602 -11.65 4.93 0.67
N LEU A 603 -12.32 5.14 -0.48
CA LEU A 603 -12.16 6.37 -1.26
C LEU A 603 -12.78 7.59 -0.56
N ASN A 604 -13.88 7.42 0.15
CA ASN A 604 -14.48 8.48 0.93
C ASN A 604 -13.53 8.99 2.03
N ILE A 605 -12.88 8.08 2.76
CA ILE A 605 -11.84 8.44 3.74
C ILE A 605 -10.68 9.15 3.04
N ALA A 606 -10.15 8.61 1.95
CA ALA A 606 -9.06 9.25 1.22
C ALA A 606 -9.42 10.65 0.68
N ALA A 607 -10.67 10.84 0.24
CA ALA A 607 -11.16 12.12 -0.28
C ALA A 607 -11.39 13.19 0.79
N ASN A 608 -11.70 12.80 2.04
CA ASN A 608 -12.15 13.72 3.07
C ASN A 608 -11.28 13.82 4.32
N ASP A 609 -10.43 12.82 4.60
CA ASP A 609 -9.55 12.85 5.77
C ASP A 609 -8.47 13.93 5.61
N PRO A 610 -8.29 14.85 6.61
CA PRO A 610 -7.36 15.96 6.49
C PRO A 610 -5.91 15.58 6.20
N GLU A 611 -5.45 14.43 6.70
CA GLU A 611 -4.08 13.95 6.51
C GLU A 611 -3.80 13.48 5.05
N MET A 612 -4.85 13.26 4.26
CA MET A 612 -4.77 12.90 2.84
C MET A 612 -4.78 14.12 1.91
N LYS A 613 -4.81 15.32 2.46
CA LYS A 613 -4.90 16.56 1.66
C LYS A 613 -3.72 16.72 0.72
N GLY A 614 -4.03 16.89 -0.57
CA GLY A 614 -3.02 17.11 -1.60
C GLY A 614 -2.36 15.83 -2.11
N LEU A 615 -2.94 14.65 -1.83
CA LEU A 615 -2.48 13.38 -2.38
C LEU A 615 -2.31 13.47 -3.90
N GLY A 616 -1.13 13.07 -4.40
CA GLY A 616 -0.75 13.23 -5.80
C GLY A 616 -1.39 12.23 -6.75
N CYS A 617 -1.72 11.03 -6.25
CA CYS A 617 -2.30 9.97 -7.08
C CYS A 617 -3.22 9.06 -6.25
N ILE A 618 -4.30 8.60 -6.88
CA ILE A 618 -5.22 7.60 -6.32
C ILE A 618 -5.67 6.64 -7.42
N GLY A 619 -5.73 5.35 -7.12
CA GLY A 619 -6.17 4.39 -8.11
C GLY A 619 -6.33 2.97 -7.61
N TYR A 620 -6.42 2.04 -8.54
CA TYR A 620 -6.68 0.64 -8.25
C TYR A 620 -5.69 -0.31 -8.94
N TRP A 621 -5.32 -1.36 -8.21
CA TRP A 621 -5.02 -2.62 -8.82
C TRP A 621 -6.34 -3.38 -8.96
N GLY A 622 -6.94 -3.45 -10.15
CA GLY A 622 -8.36 -3.75 -10.24
C GLY A 622 -8.78 -4.84 -11.20
N SER A 623 -8.38 -4.77 -12.46
CA SER A 623 -9.05 -5.57 -13.51
C SER A 623 -8.75 -7.07 -13.46
N TYR A 624 -7.63 -7.48 -12.88
CA TYR A 624 -7.17 -8.87 -12.94
C TYR A 624 -7.88 -9.79 -11.93
N TYR A 625 -8.27 -9.25 -10.78
CA TYR A 625 -8.86 -9.98 -9.65
C TYR A 625 -10.25 -9.50 -9.26
N GLY A 626 -10.80 -8.53 -9.96
CA GLY A 626 -12.18 -8.08 -9.84
C GLY A 626 -13.06 -8.63 -10.97
N ASP A 627 -14.34 -8.86 -10.70
CA ASP A 627 -15.31 -9.12 -11.75
C ASP A 627 -15.70 -7.83 -12.48
N GLU A 628 -16.49 -7.98 -13.53
CA GLU A 628 -16.90 -6.87 -14.38
C GLU A 628 -17.72 -5.82 -13.61
N GLU A 629 -18.62 -6.25 -12.74
CA GLU A 629 -19.41 -5.39 -11.87
C GLU A 629 -18.50 -4.56 -10.94
N MET A 630 -17.58 -5.22 -10.27
CA MET A 630 -16.66 -4.59 -9.33
C MET A 630 -15.66 -3.67 -10.03
N TYR A 631 -15.23 -4.01 -11.25
CA TYR A 631 -14.35 -3.15 -12.02
C TYR A 631 -15.07 -1.87 -12.46
N ARG A 632 -16.32 -1.97 -12.98
CA ARG A 632 -17.13 -0.78 -13.29
C ARG A 632 -17.37 0.09 -12.06
N TRP A 633 -17.68 -0.52 -10.93
CA TRP A 633 -17.89 0.18 -9.68
C TRP A 633 -16.65 0.94 -9.24
N SER A 634 -15.46 0.32 -9.25
CA SER A 634 -14.22 0.99 -8.87
C SER A 634 -13.89 2.20 -9.77
N MET A 635 -14.17 2.11 -11.07
CA MET A 635 -13.99 3.24 -12.00
C MET A 635 -15.03 4.35 -11.76
N ALA A 636 -16.27 4.00 -11.44
CA ALA A 636 -17.30 4.97 -11.06
C ALA A 636 -16.91 5.74 -9.77
N LEU A 637 -16.33 5.04 -8.79
CA LEU A 637 -15.82 5.65 -7.56
C LEU A 637 -14.65 6.61 -7.84
N LEU A 638 -13.66 6.22 -8.67
CA LEU A 638 -12.56 7.12 -9.05
C LEU A 638 -13.09 8.39 -9.70
N ARG A 639 -14.04 8.25 -10.63
CA ARG A 639 -14.65 9.41 -11.28
C ARG A 639 -15.38 10.31 -10.26
N HIS A 640 -16.18 9.72 -9.38
CA HIS A 640 -16.96 10.42 -8.37
C HIS A 640 -16.08 11.30 -7.46
N TYR A 641 -15.01 10.72 -6.88
CA TYR A 641 -14.17 11.42 -5.94
C TYR A 641 -13.05 12.22 -6.60
N ALA A 642 -12.31 11.63 -7.53
CA ALA A 642 -11.05 12.17 -8.01
C ALA A 642 -11.18 13.01 -9.30
N VAL A 643 -12.31 12.95 -9.99
CA VAL A 643 -12.60 13.79 -11.16
C VAL A 643 -13.72 14.78 -10.87
N GLU A 644 -14.83 14.32 -10.24
CA GLU A 644 -15.98 15.16 -9.95
C GLU A 644 -15.86 15.93 -8.64
N GLY A 645 -14.96 15.52 -7.75
CA GLY A 645 -14.68 16.21 -6.48
C GLY A 645 -15.79 16.06 -5.45
N ARG A 646 -16.53 14.97 -5.49
CA ARG A 646 -17.62 14.70 -4.53
C ARG A 646 -17.05 14.36 -3.16
N THR A 647 -17.85 14.60 -2.13
CA THR A 647 -17.51 14.31 -0.72
C THR A 647 -18.42 13.27 -0.09
N GLU A 648 -19.64 13.16 -0.61
CA GLU A 648 -20.63 12.17 -0.19
C GLU A 648 -20.33 10.78 -0.75
N MET A 649 -20.72 9.72 -0.04
CA MET A 649 -20.56 8.34 -0.52
C MET A 649 -21.45 8.06 -1.74
N LEU A 650 -20.84 7.49 -2.78
CA LEU A 650 -21.58 7.11 -4.00
C LEU A 650 -22.56 5.98 -3.73
N SER A 651 -22.20 5.04 -2.84
CA SER A 651 -23.00 3.90 -2.43
C SER A 651 -24.38 4.31 -1.86
N GLU A 652 -24.49 5.48 -1.23
CA GLU A 652 -25.76 6.00 -0.71
C GLU A 652 -26.79 6.24 -1.82
N ARG A 653 -26.35 6.71 -3.01
CA ARG A 653 -27.24 6.94 -4.17
C ARG A 653 -27.83 5.64 -4.71
N TYR A 654 -27.12 4.53 -4.51
CA TYR A 654 -27.55 3.21 -4.93
C TYR A 654 -28.25 2.44 -3.81
N GLY A 655 -28.37 3.00 -2.61
CA GLY A 655 -28.95 2.36 -1.44
C GLY A 655 -28.14 1.15 -0.97
N TYR A 656 -26.82 1.15 -1.19
CA TYR A 656 -25.94 0.13 -0.64
C TYR A 656 -25.68 0.40 0.84
N ARG A 657 -25.42 -0.65 1.60
CA ARG A 657 -25.12 -0.59 3.02
C ARG A 657 -23.94 -1.48 3.33
N TYR A 658 -23.18 -1.12 4.38
CA TYR A 658 -22.03 -1.90 4.83
C TYR A 658 -22.39 -3.38 5.02
N ARG A 659 -23.49 -3.65 5.72
CA ARG A 659 -24.12 -4.97 5.86
C ARG A 659 -25.57 -4.87 5.35
N PRO A 660 -25.84 -5.34 4.14
CA PRO A 660 -27.21 -5.30 3.60
C PRO A 660 -28.23 -6.09 4.42
N GLY A 661 -27.77 -7.14 5.15
CA GLY A 661 -28.62 -7.98 5.97
C GLY A 661 -29.57 -8.88 5.19
N LEU A 662 -29.27 -9.10 3.90
CA LEU A 662 -30.10 -9.92 3.00
C LEU A 662 -29.96 -11.43 3.30
N LEU A 663 -28.78 -11.83 3.73
CA LEU A 663 -28.40 -13.22 4.01
C LEU A 663 -27.61 -13.28 5.32
N ALA A 664 -27.91 -14.28 6.14
CA ALA A 664 -27.24 -14.53 7.40
C ALA A 664 -26.27 -15.71 7.30
N ASN A 665 -25.16 -15.63 8.06
CA ASN A 665 -24.23 -16.74 8.27
C ASN A 665 -23.75 -17.43 6.99
N GLY A 666 -23.29 -16.64 6.00
CA GLY A 666 -22.82 -17.16 4.72
C GLY A 666 -21.51 -17.97 4.79
N ASP A 667 -20.74 -17.80 5.85
CA ASP A 667 -19.54 -18.61 6.17
C ASP A 667 -19.83 -19.79 7.10
N PHE A 668 -21.08 -20.04 7.46
CA PHE A 668 -21.51 -21.13 8.34
C PHE A 668 -20.68 -21.23 9.63
N ARG A 669 -20.37 -20.07 10.24
CA ARG A 669 -19.45 -19.99 11.40
C ARG A 669 -20.01 -20.75 12.60
N GLY A 670 -19.46 -21.95 12.84
CA GLY A 670 -19.78 -22.79 13.98
C GLY A 670 -21.09 -23.53 13.91
N SER A 671 -22.05 -23.17 13.01
CA SER A 671 -23.35 -23.80 12.94
C SER A 671 -24.08 -23.53 11.62
N LEU A 672 -25.25 -24.17 11.44
CA LEU A 672 -26.22 -23.87 10.40
C LEU A 672 -27.23 -22.78 10.83
N GLU A 673 -26.92 -21.96 11.82
CA GLU A 673 -27.82 -20.90 12.29
C GLU A 673 -28.28 -20.00 11.12
N GLY A 674 -29.59 -19.73 11.04
CA GLY A 674 -30.21 -19.00 9.96
C GLY A 674 -30.48 -19.82 8.70
N TRP A 675 -30.03 -21.08 8.64
CA TRP A 675 -30.28 -22.01 7.54
C TRP A 675 -31.15 -23.18 7.98
N SER A 676 -32.14 -23.53 7.19
CA SER A 676 -32.96 -24.76 7.34
C SER A 676 -32.31 -25.89 6.55
N ALA A 677 -32.09 -27.02 7.20
CA ALA A 677 -31.49 -28.21 6.59
C ALA A 677 -32.53 -29.22 6.20
N ALA A 678 -32.36 -29.88 5.03
CA ALA A 678 -33.12 -31.07 4.62
C ALA A 678 -32.14 -32.18 4.21
N GLY A 679 -32.34 -33.38 4.72
CA GLY A 679 -31.39 -34.48 4.60
C GLY A 679 -30.20 -34.34 5.55
N GLU A 680 -29.12 -35.09 5.29
CA GLU A 680 -27.90 -35.05 6.10
C GLU A 680 -27.04 -33.82 5.76
N ALA A 681 -27.19 -32.73 6.55
CA ALA A 681 -26.43 -31.51 6.43
C ALA A 681 -25.85 -31.13 7.80
N LYS A 682 -24.59 -30.72 7.84
CA LYS A 682 -23.89 -30.29 9.06
C LYS A 682 -22.83 -29.24 8.73
N THR A 683 -22.28 -28.61 9.73
CA THR A 683 -21.08 -27.79 9.55
C THR A 683 -19.82 -28.61 9.84
N ASP A 684 -18.73 -28.23 9.20
CA ASP A 684 -17.44 -28.82 9.35
C ASP A 684 -16.31 -27.79 9.16
N ARG A 685 -15.08 -28.18 9.50
CA ARG A 685 -13.95 -27.26 9.48
C ARG A 685 -12.69 -27.89 8.88
N ILE A 686 -12.02 -27.11 8.01
CA ILE A 686 -10.66 -27.40 7.55
C ILE A 686 -9.79 -26.19 7.92
N ARG A 687 -8.80 -26.41 8.77
CA ARG A 687 -7.90 -25.34 9.22
C ARG A 687 -7.17 -24.67 8.04
N ASN A 688 -7.14 -23.35 8.01
CA ASN A 688 -6.58 -22.50 6.95
C ASN A 688 -7.26 -22.66 5.59
N PHE A 689 -8.46 -23.19 5.49
CA PHE A 689 -9.17 -23.35 4.21
C PHE A 689 -9.44 -21.98 3.57
N GLY A 690 -9.98 -21.04 4.32
CA GLY A 690 -10.20 -19.67 3.85
C GLY A 690 -8.92 -19.01 3.32
N ALA A 691 -7.81 -19.15 4.01
CA ALA A 691 -6.53 -18.58 3.61
C ALA A 691 -5.86 -19.32 2.44
N SER A 692 -5.97 -20.63 2.35
CA SER A 692 -5.24 -21.44 1.36
C SER A 692 -6.07 -21.79 0.13
N ALA A 693 -7.29 -22.27 0.29
CA ALA A 693 -8.14 -22.71 -0.81
C ALA A 693 -8.95 -21.55 -1.40
N GLU A 694 -9.55 -20.73 -0.58
CA GLU A 694 -10.31 -19.55 -1.02
C GLU A 694 -9.43 -18.31 -1.24
N ARG A 695 -8.15 -18.37 -0.86
CA ARG A 695 -7.22 -17.26 -1.05
C ARG A 695 -7.70 -15.93 -0.44
N ARG A 696 -8.31 -15.98 0.73
CA ARG A 696 -8.61 -14.80 1.55
C ARG A 696 -7.29 -14.24 2.07
N TRP A 697 -6.76 -13.26 1.36
CA TRP A 697 -5.39 -12.79 1.51
C TRP A 697 -5.12 -12.17 2.89
N GLY A 698 -4.09 -12.67 3.57
CA GLY A 698 -3.70 -12.21 4.90
C GLY A 698 -4.70 -12.63 6.00
N SER A 699 -5.56 -13.63 5.76
CA SER A 699 -6.39 -14.20 6.81
C SER A 699 -5.51 -14.99 7.78
N ALA A 700 -5.50 -14.55 9.04
CA ALA A 700 -4.89 -15.27 10.16
C ALA A 700 -5.96 -15.75 11.16
N ASP A 701 -7.22 -15.37 10.95
CA ASP A 701 -8.26 -15.40 11.97
C ASP A 701 -9.28 -16.54 11.76
N GLU A 702 -8.88 -17.62 11.08
CA GLU A 702 -9.73 -18.79 10.82
C GLU A 702 -11.01 -18.49 10.00
N LEU A 703 -11.09 -17.29 9.43
CA LEU A 703 -12.20 -16.87 8.58
C LEU A 703 -12.25 -17.71 7.30
N GLY A 704 -13.45 -18.26 7.01
CA GLY A 704 -13.64 -19.16 5.86
C GLY A 704 -13.18 -20.59 6.11
N ASP A 705 -12.74 -20.95 7.31
CA ASP A 705 -12.34 -22.32 7.66
C ASP A 705 -13.52 -23.25 7.92
N THR A 706 -14.70 -22.72 8.28
CA THR A 706 -15.94 -23.45 8.54
C THR A 706 -16.86 -23.38 7.31
N PHE A 707 -17.54 -24.46 7.00
CA PHE A 707 -18.40 -24.59 5.83
C PHE A 707 -19.56 -25.59 6.10
N ALA A 708 -20.62 -25.48 5.31
CA ALA A 708 -21.66 -26.49 5.30
C ALA A 708 -21.22 -27.73 4.49
N VAL A 709 -21.52 -28.92 5.00
CA VAL A 709 -21.31 -30.22 4.33
C VAL A 709 -22.67 -30.87 4.08
N LEU A 710 -22.93 -31.19 2.82
CA LEU A 710 -24.17 -31.76 2.34
C LEU A 710 -23.93 -33.16 1.77
N ALA A 711 -24.61 -34.18 2.33
CA ALA A 711 -24.65 -35.52 1.74
C ALA A 711 -25.44 -35.48 0.42
N PRO A 712 -25.38 -36.53 -0.41
CA PRO A 712 -26.21 -36.65 -1.60
C PRO A 712 -27.70 -36.46 -1.31
N GLY A 713 -28.36 -35.58 -2.08
CA GLY A 713 -29.76 -35.23 -1.89
C GLY A 713 -30.07 -34.27 -0.75
N ALA A 714 -29.06 -33.92 0.10
CA ALA A 714 -29.26 -32.97 1.16
C ALA A 714 -29.22 -31.53 0.65
N SER A 715 -29.80 -30.60 1.40
CA SER A 715 -29.80 -29.17 1.09
C SER A 715 -29.84 -28.31 2.32
N VAL A 716 -29.38 -27.06 2.16
CA VAL A 716 -29.60 -25.98 3.13
C VAL A 716 -30.37 -24.86 2.42
N SER A 717 -31.28 -24.22 3.12
CA SER A 717 -32.10 -23.15 2.58
C SER A 717 -32.28 -21.99 3.55
N GLN A 718 -32.44 -20.79 3.01
CA GLN A 718 -32.73 -19.59 3.78
C GLN A 718 -33.75 -18.73 3.04
N VAL A 719 -34.68 -18.10 3.78
CA VAL A 719 -35.55 -17.07 3.22
C VAL A 719 -34.80 -15.74 3.25
N VAL A 720 -34.39 -15.27 2.10
CA VAL A 720 -33.81 -13.96 1.90
C VAL A 720 -34.91 -12.90 1.97
N LYS A 721 -34.74 -11.86 2.79
CA LYS A 721 -35.73 -10.78 3.02
C LYS A 721 -35.14 -9.43 2.70
N GLY A 722 -36.00 -8.42 2.51
CA GLY A 722 -35.59 -7.04 2.24
C GLY A 722 -35.12 -6.78 0.81
N LEU A 723 -35.46 -7.67 -0.11
CA LEU A 723 -35.24 -7.46 -1.53
C LEU A 723 -36.19 -6.38 -2.08
N VAL A 724 -35.75 -5.65 -3.08
CA VAL A 724 -36.56 -4.64 -3.78
C VAL A 724 -37.04 -5.25 -5.10
N PRO A 725 -38.34 -5.37 -5.29
CA PRO A 725 -38.91 -5.87 -6.55
C PRO A 725 -38.42 -5.07 -7.77
N GLY A 726 -38.01 -5.75 -8.83
CA GLY A 726 -37.45 -5.15 -10.04
C GLY A 726 -35.94 -4.88 -9.96
N ARG A 727 -35.33 -5.00 -8.80
CA ARG A 727 -33.89 -4.79 -8.63
C ARG A 727 -33.09 -6.06 -8.89
N ARG A 728 -31.92 -5.89 -9.48
CA ARG A 728 -30.97 -6.98 -9.75
C ARG A 728 -30.05 -7.21 -8.55
N TYR A 729 -29.66 -8.45 -8.33
CA TYR A 729 -28.79 -8.90 -7.23
C TYR A 729 -27.73 -9.86 -7.73
N THR A 730 -26.58 -9.88 -7.06
CA THR A 730 -25.49 -10.84 -7.25
C THR A 730 -25.42 -11.77 -6.04
N LEU A 731 -25.59 -13.06 -6.28
CA LEU A 731 -25.31 -14.14 -5.34
C LEU A 731 -23.98 -14.79 -5.73
N GLN A 732 -23.04 -14.84 -4.82
CA GLN A 732 -21.78 -15.56 -5.01
C GLN A 732 -21.60 -16.58 -3.90
N LEU A 733 -21.05 -17.76 -4.22
CA LEU A 733 -20.70 -18.78 -3.25
C LEU A 733 -19.58 -19.68 -3.78
N VAL A 734 -18.92 -20.38 -2.85
CA VAL A 734 -17.85 -21.34 -3.11
C VAL A 734 -18.37 -22.74 -2.82
N GLY A 735 -18.19 -23.65 -3.77
CA GLY A 735 -18.45 -25.07 -3.59
C GLY A 735 -17.19 -25.92 -3.83
N PHE A 736 -17.11 -27.07 -3.16
CA PHE A 736 -15.98 -27.99 -3.31
C PHE A 736 -16.35 -29.42 -2.83
N ASP A 737 -15.52 -30.39 -3.17
CA ASP A 737 -15.57 -31.73 -2.59
C ASP A 737 -14.85 -31.72 -1.21
N ALA A 738 -15.60 -31.88 -0.14
CA ALA A 738 -15.08 -31.75 1.21
C ALA A 738 -14.09 -32.89 1.58
N GLU A 739 -14.28 -34.10 1.08
CA GLU A 739 -13.37 -35.21 1.33
C GLU A 739 -12.04 -35.03 0.58
N LYS A 740 -12.10 -34.61 -0.67
CA LYS A 740 -10.89 -34.27 -1.45
C LYS A 740 -10.15 -33.08 -0.85
N ALA A 741 -10.90 -32.10 -0.36
CA ALA A 741 -10.30 -30.95 0.32
C ALA A 741 -9.52 -31.37 1.59
N ARG A 742 -10.05 -32.31 2.38
CA ARG A 742 -9.35 -32.88 3.53
C ARG A 742 -8.12 -33.69 3.13
N ALA A 743 -8.26 -34.51 2.08
CA ALA A 743 -7.17 -35.29 1.53
C ALA A 743 -6.12 -34.44 0.76
N LYS A 744 -6.39 -33.14 0.59
CA LYS A 744 -5.55 -32.24 -0.26
C LYS A 744 -5.43 -32.73 -1.70
N ASP A 745 -6.45 -33.42 -2.18
CA ASP A 745 -6.56 -33.92 -3.56
C ASP A 745 -7.22 -32.87 -4.47
N PRO A 746 -6.49 -32.35 -5.46
CA PRO A 746 -7.01 -31.34 -6.38
C PRO A 746 -7.89 -31.92 -7.48
N SER A 747 -8.03 -33.24 -7.56
CA SER A 747 -8.84 -33.88 -8.60
C SER A 747 -10.32 -33.61 -8.36
N LEU A 748 -11.03 -33.21 -9.42
CA LEU A 748 -12.48 -33.14 -9.48
C LEU A 748 -12.91 -33.87 -10.75
N ALA A 749 -13.71 -34.93 -10.62
CA ALA A 749 -14.28 -35.63 -11.75
C ALA A 749 -15.59 -34.97 -12.17
N GLY A 750 -15.57 -34.29 -13.29
CA GLY A 750 -16.75 -33.63 -13.84
C GLY A 750 -17.11 -32.29 -13.19
N GLU A 751 -18.35 -31.86 -13.37
CA GLU A 751 -18.90 -30.66 -12.73
C GLU A 751 -19.22 -30.93 -11.25
N LEU A 752 -19.09 -29.90 -10.42
CA LEU A 752 -19.49 -30.00 -9.02
C LEU A 752 -20.99 -30.20 -8.91
N PRO A 753 -21.48 -31.23 -8.20
CA PRO A 753 -22.92 -31.54 -8.10
C PRO A 753 -23.63 -30.60 -7.10
N LEU A 754 -23.53 -29.30 -7.37
CA LEU A 754 -24.16 -28.22 -6.60
C LEU A 754 -25.23 -27.55 -7.44
N GLU A 755 -26.45 -27.55 -6.95
CA GLU A 755 -27.57 -26.83 -7.53
C GLU A 755 -27.93 -25.63 -6.66
N VAL A 756 -27.98 -24.44 -7.27
CA VAL A 756 -28.45 -23.20 -6.67
C VAL A 756 -29.88 -22.93 -7.16
N ARG A 757 -30.87 -23.09 -6.28
CA ARG A 757 -32.29 -22.82 -6.55
C ARG A 757 -32.69 -21.50 -5.94
N LEU A 758 -33.30 -20.68 -6.77
CA LEU A 758 -33.97 -19.45 -6.37
C LEU A 758 -35.48 -19.64 -6.50
N GLY A 759 -36.25 -19.08 -5.56
CA GLY A 759 -37.69 -19.14 -5.61
C GLY A 759 -38.28 -18.58 -6.93
N ALA A 760 -39.51 -18.95 -7.30
CA ALA A 760 -40.15 -18.61 -8.57
C ALA A 760 -40.24 -17.10 -8.88
N ALA A 761 -40.07 -16.25 -7.88
CA ALA A 761 -40.02 -14.79 -8.04
C ALA A 761 -38.68 -14.25 -8.60
N ALA A 762 -37.63 -15.09 -8.69
CA ALA A 762 -36.36 -14.72 -9.26
C ALA A 762 -36.25 -15.10 -10.73
N GLU A 763 -35.75 -14.18 -11.52
CA GLU A 763 -35.38 -14.39 -12.91
C GLU A 763 -33.87 -14.29 -13.07
N ARG A 764 -33.22 -15.44 -13.33
CA ARG A 764 -31.77 -15.52 -13.47
C ARG A 764 -31.33 -14.91 -14.81
N ASP A 765 -30.32 -14.02 -14.74
CA ASP A 765 -29.61 -13.52 -15.92
C ASP A 765 -28.51 -14.51 -16.33
N ALA A 766 -28.76 -15.31 -17.38
CA ALA A 766 -27.81 -16.31 -17.85
C ALA A 766 -26.55 -15.71 -18.50
N LYS A 767 -26.59 -14.45 -18.95
CA LYS A 767 -25.44 -13.78 -19.57
C LYS A 767 -24.44 -13.24 -18.52
N LEU A 768 -24.95 -12.83 -17.37
CA LEU A 768 -24.16 -12.30 -16.27
C LEU A 768 -23.79 -13.37 -15.23
N SER A 769 -24.44 -14.54 -15.28
CA SER A 769 -24.15 -15.65 -14.38
C SER A 769 -23.09 -16.58 -14.96
N TRP A 770 -22.16 -17.05 -14.11
CA TRP A 770 -21.07 -17.94 -14.51
C TRP A 770 -20.66 -18.87 -13.38
N VAL A 771 -19.98 -19.96 -13.75
CA VAL A 771 -19.34 -20.91 -12.82
C VAL A 771 -17.87 -21.04 -13.21
N TYR A 772 -16.98 -20.97 -12.23
CA TYR A 772 -15.56 -21.08 -12.44
C TYR A 772 -14.92 -22.05 -11.46
N SER A 773 -14.13 -22.98 -11.96
CA SER A 773 -13.35 -23.91 -11.14
C SER A 773 -11.88 -23.71 -11.35
N ASP A 774 -11.12 -23.62 -10.27
CA ASP A 774 -9.67 -23.58 -10.32
C ASP A 774 -9.05 -24.47 -9.26
N ARG A 775 -7.90 -25.01 -9.58
CA ARG A 775 -6.97 -25.65 -8.65
C ARG A 775 -5.73 -24.81 -8.57
N ARG A 776 -5.55 -24.08 -7.50
CA ARG A 776 -4.29 -23.38 -7.27
C ARG A 776 -3.40 -24.14 -6.32
N LYS A 777 -2.20 -24.45 -6.84
CA LYS A 777 -1.10 -24.91 -6.02
C LYS A 777 -0.62 -23.71 -5.19
N ASN A 778 -0.72 -23.81 -3.88
CA ASN A 778 -0.05 -22.84 -3.03
C ASN A 778 1.45 -22.99 -3.24
N ARG A 779 2.13 -21.96 -3.76
CA ARG A 779 3.58 -22.00 -4.06
C ARG A 779 4.45 -22.33 -2.83
N LYS A 780 3.92 -22.18 -1.63
CA LYS A 780 4.64 -22.43 -0.36
C LYS A 780 4.22 -23.70 0.37
N ARG A 781 3.16 -24.38 -0.10
CA ARG A 781 2.64 -25.62 0.50
C ARG A 781 2.18 -26.53 -0.63
N ASP A 782 2.39 -27.82 -0.50
CA ASP A 782 1.90 -28.82 -1.46
C ASP A 782 0.38 -29.04 -1.38
N ASP A 783 -0.32 -28.20 -0.61
CA ASP A 783 -1.77 -28.22 -0.43
C ASP A 783 -2.43 -27.69 -1.69
N CYS A 784 -3.04 -28.58 -2.45
CA CYS A 784 -3.80 -28.24 -3.64
C CYS A 784 -5.24 -28.66 -3.42
N VAL A 785 -6.15 -27.68 -3.39
CA VAL A 785 -7.59 -27.93 -3.30
C VAL A 785 -8.25 -27.27 -4.49
N ARG A 786 -9.19 -27.96 -5.12
CA ARG A 786 -10.03 -27.37 -6.17
C ARG A 786 -11.29 -26.80 -5.52
N VAL A 787 -11.57 -25.54 -5.78
CA VAL A 787 -12.82 -24.89 -5.44
C VAL A 787 -13.54 -24.39 -6.69
N THR A 788 -14.85 -24.36 -6.61
CA THR A 788 -15.73 -23.88 -7.69
C THR A 788 -16.51 -22.69 -7.18
N VAL A 789 -16.45 -21.58 -7.89
CA VAL A 789 -17.21 -20.36 -7.59
C VAL A 789 -18.45 -20.32 -8.46
N HIS A 790 -19.60 -20.17 -7.84
CA HIS A 790 -20.86 -19.87 -8.48
C HIS A 790 -21.18 -18.40 -8.33
N HIS A 791 -21.35 -17.72 -9.45
CA HIS A 791 -21.75 -16.32 -9.53
C HIS A 791 -23.09 -16.27 -10.28
N VAL A 792 -24.13 -15.89 -9.56
CA VAL A 792 -25.51 -15.90 -10.07
C VAL A 792 -26.07 -14.49 -9.96
N VAL A 793 -26.38 -13.90 -11.11
CA VAL A 793 -27.09 -12.62 -11.20
C VAL A 793 -28.56 -12.87 -11.51
N PHE A 794 -29.44 -12.23 -10.74
CA PHE A 794 -30.89 -12.40 -10.93
C PHE A 794 -31.66 -11.12 -10.60
N THR A 795 -32.81 -10.95 -11.22
CA THR A 795 -33.81 -9.92 -10.89
C THR A 795 -34.93 -10.56 -10.06
N THR A 796 -35.34 -9.90 -8.98
CA THR A 796 -36.45 -10.39 -8.15
C THR A 796 -37.76 -9.66 -8.46
N ARG A 797 -38.90 -10.35 -8.35
CA ARG A 797 -40.26 -9.79 -8.43
C ARG A 797 -40.94 -9.67 -7.06
N ALA A 798 -40.25 -10.12 -5.99
CA ALA A 798 -40.77 -10.12 -4.62
C ALA A 798 -39.76 -9.53 -3.64
N SER A 799 -40.25 -9.11 -2.47
CA SER A 799 -39.42 -8.64 -1.38
C SER A 799 -38.77 -9.76 -0.55
N GLU A 800 -39.22 -10.98 -0.74
CA GLU A 800 -38.68 -12.18 -0.11
C GLU A 800 -38.47 -13.28 -1.17
N LEU A 801 -37.46 -14.12 -0.95
CA LEU A 801 -37.05 -15.16 -1.87
C LEU A 801 -36.47 -16.36 -1.12
N ALA A 802 -36.91 -17.56 -1.45
CA ALA A 802 -36.23 -18.76 -0.96
C ALA A 802 -34.95 -19.01 -1.76
N LEU A 803 -33.81 -19.10 -1.06
CA LEU A 803 -32.53 -19.56 -1.59
C LEU A 803 -32.30 -20.98 -1.07
N THR A 804 -32.02 -21.93 -1.94
CA THR A 804 -31.66 -23.30 -1.58
C THR A 804 -30.38 -23.71 -2.29
N LEU A 805 -29.42 -24.26 -1.52
CA LEU A 805 -28.19 -24.87 -1.97
C LEU A 805 -28.31 -26.38 -1.78
N ALA A 806 -28.30 -27.16 -2.85
CA ALA A 806 -28.56 -28.58 -2.80
C ALA A 806 -27.44 -29.41 -3.43
N SER A 807 -27.13 -30.54 -2.80
CA SER A 807 -26.26 -31.57 -3.39
C SER A 807 -27.05 -32.45 -4.34
N THR A 808 -26.67 -32.48 -5.60
CA THR A 808 -27.26 -33.38 -6.64
C THR A 808 -26.36 -34.59 -6.90
N ALA A 809 -25.41 -34.85 -6.02
CA ALA A 809 -24.51 -36.00 -6.11
C ALA A 809 -25.29 -37.32 -6.15
N LYS A 810 -24.85 -38.26 -7.00
CA LYS A 810 -25.36 -39.62 -7.08
C LYS A 810 -24.53 -40.62 -6.27
N ASP A 811 -23.22 -40.28 -6.09
CA ASP A 811 -22.30 -41.09 -5.29
C ASP A 811 -22.62 -40.92 -3.80
N PRO A 812 -23.01 -42.00 -3.09
CA PRO A 812 -23.37 -41.90 -1.67
C PRO A 812 -22.22 -41.47 -0.74
N THR A 813 -20.98 -41.59 -1.21
CA THR A 813 -19.79 -41.17 -0.47
C THR A 813 -19.43 -39.72 -0.68
N PHE A 814 -19.97 -39.04 -1.68
CA PHE A 814 -19.66 -37.64 -1.97
C PHE A 814 -20.14 -36.72 -0.84
N ARG A 815 -19.33 -35.73 -0.52
CA ARG A 815 -19.66 -34.70 0.48
C ARG A 815 -19.43 -33.32 -0.13
N LEU A 816 -20.53 -32.63 -0.42
CA LEU A 816 -20.48 -31.27 -0.96
C LEU A 816 -20.17 -30.28 0.15
N GLY A 817 -19.04 -29.59 0.07
CA GLY A 817 -18.73 -28.43 0.90
C GLY A 817 -19.26 -27.14 0.25
N VAL A 818 -19.88 -26.26 1.04
CA VAL A 818 -20.35 -24.93 0.60
C VAL A 818 -19.92 -23.87 1.59
N ASN A 819 -19.37 -22.78 1.09
CA ASN A 819 -18.88 -21.66 1.92
C ASN A 819 -19.00 -20.31 1.18
N GLY A 820 -18.72 -19.20 1.87
CA GLY A 820 -18.59 -17.87 1.31
C GLY A 820 -19.85 -17.38 0.55
N VAL A 821 -21.03 -17.73 1.08
CA VAL A 821 -22.30 -17.31 0.45
C VAL A 821 -22.55 -15.84 0.73
N CYS A 822 -22.54 -15.01 -0.30
CA CYS A 822 -22.86 -13.58 -0.18
C CYS A 822 -23.91 -13.16 -1.21
N LEU A 823 -24.75 -12.23 -0.80
CA LEU A 823 -25.83 -11.67 -1.62
C LEU A 823 -25.86 -10.16 -1.49
N ASN A 824 -25.65 -9.47 -2.60
CA ASN A 824 -25.59 -8.03 -2.64
C ASN A 824 -26.39 -7.45 -3.81
N PRO A 825 -26.90 -6.21 -3.70
CA PRO A 825 -27.48 -5.51 -4.85
C PRO A 825 -26.46 -5.37 -5.98
N TYR A 826 -26.87 -5.64 -7.22
CA TYR A 826 -26.02 -5.51 -8.41
C TYR A 826 -25.83 -4.05 -8.81
N PHE A 827 -24.65 -3.69 -9.33
CA PHE A 827 -24.36 -2.39 -9.93
C PHE A 827 -24.63 -2.42 -11.43
N GLU A 828 -25.63 -1.66 -11.87
CA GLU A 828 -26.07 -1.60 -13.27
C GLU A 828 -25.05 -0.94 -14.23
#